data_2114904fab8780b1809d449dd70769f0
#
_entry.id   2114904fab8780b1809d449dd70769f0
#
_cell.length_a   1.000
_cell.length_b   1.000
_cell.length_c   1.000
_cell.angle_alpha   90.00
_cell.angle_beta   90.00
_cell.angle_gamma   90.00
#
_symmetry.space_group_name_H-M   'P 1'
#
loop_
_entity.id
_entity.type
_entity.pdbx_description
1 polymer ?
#
loop_
_entity_poly.entity_id
_entity_poly.type
_entity_poly.pdbx_seq_one_letter_code
_entity_poly.pdbx_strand_id
1 'polypeptide(L)'
;MKKFIIIAAALFSMCSTVGYAQKKIDNTYKLQKAYEVLENDNDLDQALELLGGQIVDTPKNVEAYLLRVKIFRTKKEFANALSDLNAAIRINDRKNDIKISSLHWWKATIYMDIDEYEKAADSYRTALSMARKDNKDNVQNISFDYAQALFMLKKYDEADAIYRQMLKEDETDQAAMVGLARNMFERDNYSEMFPLLKKCQKLDADYSEIYRFMSYAYDKLGETDNAIDNGFTWFEKDNDADMEFLIKVALKHKNYAVAKAREKVKKSENPAQWRVLLISLYEKACEYELAVKEYDALESEFGKDAFIYIHRAENYSELGLPEFALADIEQAFGRDDDYMAYCAKGNIYRDAAMYKEAITAYSEAIEQEPMNAWGYYARGWSYELSGDEEKAMEDYNLGIDLDKSYPYIFLMRGTLLRKQGNTEAAKDDFERVLQLDTIATGNSCAMYALHFLGRDDEAEAWMQKMIDDNPLYCGSYYDKACLYARMGKLDESVAALELALKRGYCSFAHIEHDDDMDSIRDRDDFKALIDKYSAKLEERINALKDKVVEERETSITEVAINRHPGGTFEIPCTVNGLSLNMVFDTGASDVTISSVEANFMLKNGQLSSKDIKGKNHYMTASGDIHEGTVITLKEVKVGDAILHNVDASVVKNQKAPLLLGQSVLEKFGTITIDNINNKLIIKH
;
A
#
# COMPACT_ATOMS: atom_id res chain seq x y z
N MET A 1 9.11 0.70 10.57
CA MET A 1 10.09 1.34 11.47
C MET A 1 9.46 2.35 12.45
N LYS A 2 8.56 3.25 12.06
CA LYS A 2 7.92 4.21 13.00
C LYS A 2 7.02 3.57 14.08
N LYS A 3 6.34 2.45 13.82
CA LYS A 3 5.57 1.72 14.85
C LYS A 3 6.43 1.13 15.96
N PHE A 4 7.68 0.77 15.67
CA PHE A 4 8.64 0.31 16.69
C PHE A 4 9.14 1.43 17.61
N ILE A 5 9.25 2.65 17.10
CA ILE A 5 9.69 3.82 17.89
C ILE A 5 8.59 4.28 18.86
N ILE A 6 7.31 4.17 18.49
CA ILE A 6 6.18 4.52 19.36
C ILE A 6 6.02 3.50 20.49
N ILE A 7 6.25 2.20 20.23
CA ILE A 7 6.27 1.15 21.26
C ILE A 7 7.45 1.35 22.21
N ALA A 8 8.62 1.73 21.72
CA ALA A 8 9.77 2.07 22.56
C ALA A 8 9.52 3.33 23.41
N ALA A 9 8.88 4.37 22.86
CA ALA A 9 8.54 5.59 23.59
C ALA A 9 7.45 5.36 24.65
N ALA A 10 6.44 4.53 24.38
CA ALA A 10 5.44 4.13 25.35
C ALA A 10 6.05 3.26 26.47
N LEU A 11 7.05 2.42 26.14
CA LEU A 11 7.83 1.68 27.12
C LEU A 11 8.66 2.59 28.03
N PHE A 12 9.13 3.73 27.51
CA PHE A 12 9.92 4.72 28.28
C PHE A 12 9.06 5.63 29.19
N SER A 13 7.86 6.02 28.75
CA SER A 13 7.00 6.94 29.51
C SER A 13 6.40 6.28 30.77
N MET A 14 6.24 4.95 30.78
CA MET A 14 5.82 4.22 31.99
C MET A 14 6.94 4.02 33.03
N CYS A 15 8.20 4.21 32.67
CA CYS A 15 9.33 4.14 33.59
C CYS A 15 9.65 5.46 34.31
N SER A 16 9.15 6.60 33.84
CA SER A 16 9.49 7.92 34.38
C SER A 16 8.79 8.30 35.68
N THR A 17 7.88 7.47 36.20
CA THR A 17 7.17 7.72 37.47
C THR A 17 7.70 6.92 38.66
N VAL A 18 8.79 6.16 38.50
CA VAL A 18 9.45 5.50 39.61
C VAL A 18 10.77 6.22 39.89
N GLY A 19 10.74 7.12 40.89
CA GLY A 19 11.92 7.80 41.38
C GLY A 19 12.94 6.81 41.94
N TYR A 20 14.06 6.62 41.29
CA TYR A 20 15.16 5.77 41.75
C TYR A 20 15.89 6.41 42.92
N ALA A 21 15.72 5.83 44.11
CA ALA A 21 16.63 6.04 45.21
C ALA A 21 17.79 5.04 45.09
N GLN A 22 18.99 5.53 44.81
CA GLN A 22 20.25 4.78 44.83
C GLN A 22 20.50 4.14 46.21
N LYS A 23 20.26 2.81 46.34
CA LYS A 23 20.90 2.02 47.39
C LYS A 23 20.88 0.52 47.11
N LYS A 24 22.07 -0.07 47.08
CA LYS A 24 22.51 -1.48 47.09
C LYS A 24 22.97 -2.04 45.73
N ILE A 25 24.25 -1.97 45.54
CA ILE A 25 25.01 -2.32 44.32
C ILE A 25 25.31 -3.82 44.16
N ASP A 26 24.93 -4.73 45.05
CA ASP A 26 25.53 -6.08 45.03
C ASP A 26 24.66 -7.26 44.60
N ASN A 27 23.37 -7.07 44.25
CA ASN A 27 22.50 -8.22 43.86
C ASN A 27 21.64 -7.96 42.62
N THR A 28 21.97 -6.95 41.79
CA THR A 28 21.18 -6.54 40.62
C THR A 28 22.00 -6.46 39.34
N TYR A 29 23.23 -7.02 39.35
CA TYR A 29 24.13 -6.91 38.16
C TYR A 29 23.51 -7.49 36.91
N LYS A 30 22.89 -8.68 36.97
CA LYS A 30 22.27 -9.31 35.80
C LYS A 30 21.05 -8.52 35.29
N LEU A 31 20.27 -7.95 36.22
CA LEU A 31 19.15 -7.08 35.90
C LEU A 31 19.61 -5.80 35.15
N GLN A 32 20.65 -5.16 35.71
CA GLN A 32 21.23 -3.95 35.08
C GLN A 32 21.78 -4.25 33.68
N LYS A 33 22.50 -5.37 33.56
CA LYS A 33 23.03 -5.82 32.28
C LYS A 33 21.93 -6.16 31.26
N ALA A 34 20.80 -6.72 31.71
CA ALA A 34 19.64 -6.96 30.86
C ALA A 34 19.03 -5.64 30.31
N TYR A 35 18.97 -4.59 31.16
CA TYR A 35 18.59 -3.26 30.67
C TYR A 35 19.57 -2.71 29.62
N GLU A 36 20.88 -2.82 29.87
CA GLU A 36 21.92 -2.36 28.94
C GLU A 36 21.83 -3.08 27.58
N VAL A 37 21.60 -4.41 27.58
CA VAL A 37 21.42 -5.20 26.38
C VAL A 37 20.17 -4.78 25.60
N LEU A 38 19.06 -4.49 26.29
CA LEU A 38 17.84 -4.02 25.65
C LEU A 38 17.99 -2.61 25.05
N GLU A 39 18.74 -1.72 25.72
CA GLU A 39 18.95 -0.35 25.26
C GLU A 39 19.93 -0.25 24.09
N ASN A 40 21.01 -1.05 24.11
CA ASN A 40 22.09 -0.93 23.13
C ASN A 40 21.95 -1.89 21.95
N ASP A 41 21.60 -3.16 22.21
CA ASP A 41 21.65 -4.23 21.22
C ASP A 41 20.25 -4.74 20.83
N ASN A 42 19.21 -4.37 21.57
CA ASN A 42 17.82 -4.87 21.43
C ASN A 42 17.74 -6.41 21.35
N ASP A 43 18.69 -7.12 21.99
CA ASP A 43 18.74 -8.58 22.04
C ASP A 43 17.83 -9.11 23.13
N LEU A 44 16.59 -9.46 22.72
CA LEU A 44 15.57 -9.95 23.63
C LEU A 44 15.92 -11.32 24.25
N ASP A 45 16.62 -12.18 23.53
CA ASP A 45 16.96 -13.52 24.00
C ASP A 45 18.09 -13.48 25.02
N GLN A 46 19.13 -12.69 24.79
CA GLN A 46 20.18 -12.47 25.77
C GLN A 46 19.65 -11.81 27.05
N ALA A 47 18.72 -10.85 26.91
CA ALA A 47 18.08 -10.22 28.06
C ALA A 47 17.23 -11.23 28.86
N LEU A 48 16.51 -12.16 28.21
CA LEU A 48 15.75 -13.23 28.86
C LEU A 48 16.66 -14.18 29.65
N GLU A 49 17.82 -14.55 29.11
CA GLU A 49 18.79 -15.39 29.79
C GLU A 49 19.32 -14.72 31.09
N LEU A 50 19.73 -13.45 30.97
CA LEU A 50 20.18 -12.66 32.10
C LEU A 50 19.12 -12.52 33.18
N LEU A 51 17.85 -12.26 32.79
CA LEU A 51 16.74 -12.16 33.74
C LEU A 51 16.38 -13.52 34.38
N GLY A 52 16.48 -14.61 33.61
CA GLY A 52 16.37 -15.96 34.12
C GLY A 52 17.39 -16.23 35.25
N GLY A 53 18.65 -15.90 34.98
CA GLY A 53 19.72 -15.97 35.99
C GLY A 53 19.49 -15.04 37.19
N GLN A 54 18.98 -13.82 36.99
CA GLN A 54 18.65 -12.89 38.07
C GLN A 54 17.54 -13.43 38.97
N ILE A 55 16.51 -14.04 38.39
CA ILE A 55 15.39 -14.61 39.13
C ILE A 55 15.83 -15.84 39.96
N VAL A 56 16.77 -16.66 39.44
CA VAL A 56 17.35 -17.76 40.19
C VAL A 56 18.15 -17.25 41.41
N ASP A 57 18.98 -16.22 41.19
CA ASP A 57 19.82 -15.65 42.25
C ASP A 57 18.99 -14.88 43.30
N THR A 58 17.94 -14.20 42.84
CA THR A 58 17.08 -13.39 43.72
C THR A 58 15.58 -13.62 43.39
N PRO A 59 14.99 -14.74 43.85
CA PRO A 59 13.60 -15.11 43.49
C PRO A 59 12.50 -14.14 43.92
N LYS A 60 12.84 -13.16 44.78
CA LYS A 60 11.92 -12.12 45.25
C LYS A 60 12.11 -10.77 44.53
N ASN A 61 12.90 -10.73 43.48
CA ASN A 61 13.09 -9.51 42.68
C ASN A 61 11.91 -9.31 41.73
N VAL A 62 10.91 -8.55 42.14
CA VAL A 62 9.70 -8.25 41.35
C VAL A 62 10.05 -7.58 40.02
N GLU A 63 11.03 -6.68 40.01
CA GLU A 63 11.44 -5.91 38.80
C GLU A 63 11.98 -6.83 37.71
N ALA A 64 12.75 -7.88 38.06
CA ALA A 64 13.25 -8.85 37.07
C ALA A 64 12.10 -9.62 36.39
N TYR A 65 11.07 -10.03 37.17
CA TYR A 65 9.87 -10.62 36.59
C TYR A 65 9.14 -9.65 35.65
N LEU A 66 8.99 -8.39 36.04
CA LEU A 66 8.27 -7.39 35.23
C LEU A 66 9.00 -7.04 33.95
N LEU A 67 10.34 -6.98 33.98
CA LEU A 67 11.10 -6.76 32.75
C LEU A 67 10.96 -7.98 31.82
N ARG A 68 10.96 -9.19 32.36
CA ARG A 68 10.74 -10.41 31.56
C ARG A 68 9.31 -10.50 31.04
N VAL A 69 8.30 -10.08 31.78
CA VAL A 69 6.91 -9.91 31.30
C VAL A 69 6.85 -9.01 30.06
N LYS A 70 7.55 -7.87 30.08
CA LYS A 70 7.60 -6.96 28.93
C LYS A 70 8.17 -7.66 27.69
N ILE A 71 9.29 -8.37 27.83
CA ILE A 71 9.93 -9.10 26.73
C ILE A 71 9.01 -10.19 26.19
N PHE A 72 8.41 -11.01 27.06
CA PHE A 72 7.48 -12.06 26.63
C PHE A 72 6.25 -11.48 25.90
N ARG A 73 5.74 -10.34 26.36
CA ARG A 73 4.64 -9.64 25.66
C ARG A 73 5.06 -9.18 24.26
N THR A 74 6.26 -8.61 24.13
CA THR A 74 6.83 -8.20 22.82
C THR A 74 6.99 -9.41 21.90
N LYS A 75 7.42 -10.56 22.43
CA LYS A 75 7.54 -11.83 21.69
C LYS A 75 6.19 -12.54 21.47
N LYS A 76 5.08 -11.98 21.98
CA LYS A 76 3.74 -12.59 21.98
C LYS A 76 3.66 -13.92 22.74
N GLU A 77 4.59 -14.15 23.67
CA GLU A 77 4.63 -15.31 24.58
C GLU A 77 3.75 -15.07 25.83
N PHE A 78 2.46 -14.84 25.61
CA PHE A 78 1.55 -14.37 26.66
C PHE A 78 1.39 -15.32 27.85
N ALA A 79 1.48 -16.63 27.62
CA ALA A 79 1.44 -17.62 28.72
C ALA A 79 2.61 -17.44 29.68
N ASN A 80 3.82 -17.23 29.18
CA ASN A 80 5.02 -16.96 29.96
C ASN A 80 4.90 -15.62 30.70
N ALA A 81 4.41 -14.59 30.01
CA ALA A 81 4.17 -13.28 30.59
C ALA A 81 3.18 -13.34 31.77
N LEU A 82 2.06 -14.06 31.64
CA LEU A 82 1.08 -14.27 32.73
C LEU A 82 1.64 -15.06 33.89
N SER A 83 2.47 -16.08 33.61
CA SER A 83 3.15 -16.87 34.66
C SER A 83 4.04 -16.01 35.53
N ASP A 84 4.89 -15.19 34.88
CA ASP A 84 5.79 -14.28 35.58
C ASP A 84 5.05 -13.18 36.33
N LEU A 85 4.01 -12.62 35.74
CA LEU A 85 3.21 -11.60 36.41
C LEU A 85 2.46 -12.14 37.63
N ASN A 86 1.95 -13.38 37.57
CA ASN A 86 1.38 -14.06 38.73
C ASN A 86 2.44 -14.34 39.78
N ALA A 87 3.68 -14.66 39.43
CA ALA A 87 4.80 -14.77 40.37
C ALA A 87 5.10 -13.41 40.99
N ALA A 88 5.19 -12.35 40.22
CA ALA A 88 5.40 -10.98 40.70
C ALA A 88 4.32 -10.56 41.72
N ILE A 89 3.04 -10.82 41.43
CA ILE A 89 1.92 -10.53 42.33
C ILE A 89 2.06 -11.28 43.66
N ARG A 90 2.48 -12.56 43.62
CA ARG A 90 2.64 -13.37 44.87
C ARG A 90 3.79 -12.92 45.74
N ILE A 91 4.90 -12.44 45.14
CA ILE A 91 6.10 -12.05 45.90
C ILE A 91 6.15 -10.56 46.23
N ASN A 92 5.26 -9.76 45.66
CA ASN A 92 5.23 -8.32 45.90
C ASN A 92 4.80 -8.03 47.34
N ASP A 93 5.67 -7.43 48.10
CA ASP A 93 5.43 -7.04 49.49
C ASP A 93 5.40 -5.49 49.60
N ARG A 94 5.01 -4.99 50.78
CA ARG A 94 4.92 -3.54 51.02
C ARG A 94 6.26 -2.81 51.00
N LYS A 95 7.39 -3.52 50.88
CA LYS A 95 8.73 -2.94 50.82
C LYS A 95 9.14 -2.62 49.37
N ASN A 96 8.41 -3.16 48.40
CA ASN A 96 8.60 -2.84 46.99
C ASN A 96 7.80 -1.56 46.65
N ASP A 97 8.41 -0.65 45.93
CA ASP A 97 7.74 0.59 45.47
C ASP A 97 6.68 0.34 44.37
N ILE A 98 6.53 -0.92 43.95
CA ILE A 98 5.60 -1.34 42.89
C ILE A 98 4.20 -1.51 43.47
N LYS A 99 3.25 -0.75 42.94
CA LYS A 99 1.85 -0.81 43.35
C LYS A 99 1.20 -2.13 42.93
N ILE A 100 0.54 -2.81 43.86
CA ILE A 100 -0.16 -4.07 43.55
C ILE A 100 -1.28 -3.87 42.51
N SER A 101 -1.92 -2.72 42.55
CA SER A 101 -2.92 -2.34 41.55
C SER A 101 -2.33 -2.31 40.12
N SER A 102 -1.09 -1.82 39.93
CA SER A 102 -0.41 -1.80 38.65
C SER A 102 -0.13 -3.20 38.09
N LEU A 103 0.18 -4.17 38.97
CA LEU A 103 0.40 -5.56 38.58
C LEU A 103 -0.90 -6.21 38.06
N HIS A 104 -2.02 -5.95 38.73
CA HIS A 104 -3.33 -6.41 38.24
C HIS A 104 -3.76 -5.70 36.97
N TRP A 105 -3.42 -4.42 36.83
CA TRP A 105 -3.65 -3.66 35.60
C TRP A 105 -2.88 -4.30 34.41
N TRP A 106 -1.58 -4.57 34.58
CA TRP A 106 -0.79 -5.25 33.55
C TRP A 106 -1.34 -6.63 33.18
N LYS A 107 -1.80 -7.38 34.20
CA LYS A 107 -2.43 -8.69 34.00
C LYS A 107 -3.68 -8.55 33.12
N ALA A 108 -4.50 -7.56 33.40
CA ALA A 108 -5.69 -7.27 32.61
C ALA A 108 -5.34 -6.90 31.15
N THR A 109 -4.29 -6.08 30.97
CA THR A 109 -3.83 -5.68 29.62
C THR A 109 -3.36 -6.90 28.81
N ILE A 110 -2.65 -7.87 29.43
CA ILE A 110 -2.25 -9.10 28.74
C ILE A 110 -3.49 -9.94 28.36
N TYR A 111 -4.51 -9.99 29.22
CA TYR A 111 -5.75 -10.66 28.88
C TYR A 111 -6.50 -9.97 27.71
N MET A 112 -6.42 -8.63 27.60
CA MET A 112 -6.93 -7.89 26.43
C MET A 112 -6.17 -8.27 25.15
N ASP A 113 -4.83 -8.42 25.23
CA ASP A 113 -3.98 -8.78 24.08
C ASP A 113 -4.29 -10.18 23.50
N ILE A 114 -4.94 -11.06 24.28
CA ILE A 114 -5.32 -12.43 23.88
C ILE A 114 -6.84 -12.65 23.82
N ASP A 115 -7.61 -11.57 23.76
CA ASP A 115 -9.08 -11.54 23.63
C ASP A 115 -9.85 -12.24 24.77
N GLU A 116 -9.20 -12.46 25.92
CA GLU A 116 -9.82 -13.03 27.13
C GLU A 116 -10.50 -11.94 27.96
N TYR A 117 -11.51 -11.29 27.38
CA TYR A 117 -12.13 -10.06 27.90
C TYR A 117 -12.77 -10.21 29.28
N GLU A 118 -13.36 -11.37 29.63
CA GLU A 118 -13.88 -11.63 30.98
C GLU A 118 -12.78 -11.60 32.04
N LYS A 119 -11.63 -12.25 31.75
CA LYS A 119 -10.48 -12.27 32.68
C LYS A 119 -9.83 -10.90 32.77
N ALA A 120 -9.82 -10.15 31.65
CA ALA A 120 -9.37 -8.76 31.62
C ALA A 120 -10.25 -7.89 32.52
N ALA A 121 -11.56 -7.93 32.36
CA ALA A 121 -12.52 -7.16 33.16
C ALA A 121 -12.41 -7.46 34.67
N ASP A 122 -12.28 -8.73 35.04
CA ASP A 122 -12.08 -9.13 36.47
C ASP A 122 -10.76 -8.61 37.04
N SER A 123 -9.69 -8.65 36.22
CA SER A 123 -8.38 -8.13 36.60
C SER A 123 -8.38 -6.61 36.73
N TYR A 124 -9.03 -5.90 35.82
CA TYR A 124 -9.22 -4.44 35.89
C TYR A 124 -10.07 -4.03 37.10
N ARG A 125 -11.16 -4.75 37.36
CA ARG A 125 -11.99 -4.51 38.57
C ARG A 125 -11.15 -4.63 39.85
N THR A 126 -10.29 -5.65 39.93
CA THR A 126 -9.37 -5.86 41.02
C THR A 126 -8.37 -4.72 41.11
N ALA A 127 -7.73 -4.37 39.98
CA ALA A 127 -6.79 -3.25 39.91
C ALA A 127 -7.42 -1.95 40.39
N LEU A 128 -8.61 -1.61 39.90
CA LEU A 128 -9.34 -0.38 40.23
C LEU A 128 -9.68 -0.32 41.76
N SER A 129 -10.12 -1.45 42.35
CA SER A 129 -10.43 -1.51 43.76
C SER A 129 -9.22 -1.24 44.67
N MET A 130 -8.03 -1.65 44.20
CA MET A 130 -6.76 -1.44 44.89
C MET A 130 -6.21 -0.04 44.61
N ALA A 131 -6.26 0.43 43.37
CA ALA A 131 -5.72 1.73 42.95
C ALA A 131 -6.31 2.90 43.71
N ARG A 132 -7.58 2.84 44.10
CA ARG A 132 -8.23 3.85 44.94
C ARG A 132 -7.52 4.03 46.29
N LYS A 133 -6.70 3.07 46.73
CA LYS A 133 -5.96 3.09 47.96
C LYS A 133 -4.47 3.30 47.79
N ASP A 134 -3.87 2.67 46.80
CA ASP A 134 -2.42 2.60 46.61
C ASP A 134 -1.89 3.39 45.40
N ASN A 135 -2.74 3.73 44.40
CA ASN A 135 -2.33 4.34 43.15
C ASN A 135 -3.41 5.30 42.58
N LYS A 136 -3.74 6.33 43.32
CA LYS A 136 -4.84 7.25 42.99
C LYS A 136 -4.64 7.92 41.62
N ASP A 137 -3.41 8.20 41.23
CA ASP A 137 -3.05 8.87 39.97
C ASP A 137 -3.40 8.05 38.73
N ASN A 138 -3.52 6.71 38.88
CA ASN A 138 -3.87 5.80 37.78
C ASN A 138 -5.33 5.33 37.80
N VAL A 139 -6.17 5.84 38.70
CA VAL A 139 -7.58 5.44 38.80
C VAL A 139 -8.32 5.72 37.48
N GLN A 140 -8.09 6.88 36.88
CA GLN A 140 -8.75 7.25 35.60
C GLN A 140 -8.31 6.30 34.47
N ASN A 141 -7.01 6.05 34.31
CA ASN A 141 -6.50 5.15 33.25
C ASN A 141 -7.06 3.73 33.41
N ILE A 142 -7.02 3.18 34.64
CA ILE A 142 -7.56 1.84 34.93
C ILE A 142 -9.07 1.79 34.70
N SER A 143 -9.79 2.87 35.04
CA SER A 143 -11.24 2.96 34.80
C SER A 143 -11.55 2.97 33.32
N PHE A 144 -10.78 3.73 32.53
CA PHE A 144 -10.93 3.78 31.07
C PHE A 144 -10.71 2.38 30.47
N ASP A 145 -9.59 1.73 30.78
CA ASP A 145 -9.28 0.39 30.25
C ASP A 145 -10.30 -0.66 30.70
N TYR A 146 -10.83 -0.54 31.94
CA TYR A 146 -11.90 -1.41 32.42
C TYR A 146 -13.18 -1.23 31.60
N ALA A 147 -13.56 0.02 31.32
CA ALA A 147 -14.72 0.31 30.46
C ALA A 147 -14.51 -0.21 29.03
N GLN A 148 -13.29 -0.17 28.49
CA GLN A 148 -12.94 -0.79 27.23
C GLN A 148 -13.17 -2.31 27.22
N ALA A 149 -12.71 -3.02 28.28
CA ALA A 149 -12.94 -4.47 28.40
C ALA A 149 -14.44 -4.81 28.48
N LEU A 150 -15.21 -3.99 29.20
CA LEU A 150 -16.67 -4.15 29.27
C LEU A 150 -17.35 -3.89 27.91
N PHE A 151 -16.86 -2.94 27.13
CA PHE A 151 -17.30 -2.70 25.76
C PHE A 151 -17.09 -3.93 24.87
N MET A 152 -15.90 -4.57 24.93
CA MET A 152 -15.62 -5.79 24.17
C MET A 152 -16.55 -6.94 24.57
N LEU A 153 -17.00 -6.97 25.82
CA LEU A 153 -18.02 -7.90 26.34
C LEU A 153 -19.46 -7.49 25.99
N LYS A 154 -19.66 -6.38 25.27
CA LYS A 154 -20.96 -5.77 24.99
C LYS A 154 -21.78 -5.40 26.23
N LYS A 155 -21.09 -5.21 27.37
CA LYS A 155 -21.69 -4.76 28.65
C LYS A 155 -21.75 -3.22 28.69
N TYR A 156 -22.44 -2.63 27.71
CA TYR A 156 -22.44 -1.19 27.48
C TYR A 156 -22.93 -0.37 28.68
N ASP A 157 -23.94 -0.86 29.43
CA ASP A 157 -24.48 -0.13 30.57
C ASP A 157 -23.47 -0.03 31.72
N GLU A 158 -22.68 -1.11 31.95
CA GLU A 158 -21.62 -1.11 32.95
C GLU A 158 -20.46 -0.18 32.53
N ALA A 159 -20.08 -0.21 31.24
CA ALA A 159 -19.06 0.70 30.70
C ALA A 159 -19.51 2.16 30.76
N ASP A 160 -20.77 2.47 30.44
CA ASP A 160 -21.36 3.81 30.55
C ASP A 160 -21.30 4.34 31.98
N ALA A 161 -21.61 3.49 32.96
CA ALA A 161 -21.55 3.89 34.37
C ALA A 161 -20.14 4.33 34.78
N ILE A 162 -19.11 3.65 34.25
CA ILE A 162 -17.70 4.02 34.51
C ILE A 162 -17.37 5.35 33.81
N TYR A 163 -17.66 5.50 32.51
CA TYR A 163 -17.38 6.74 31.79
C TYR A 163 -18.10 7.93 32.41
N ARG A 164 -19.38 7.77 32.79
CA ARG A 164 -20.13 8.81 33.49
C ARG A 164 -19.54 9.14 34.86
N GLN A 165 -18.95 8.17 35.57
CA GLN A 165 -18.25 8.43 36.82
C GLN A 165 -16.94 9.21 36.56
N MET A 166 -16.17 8.85 35.53
CA MET A 166 -14.99 9.61 35.12
C MET A 166 -15.34 11.07 34.81
N LEU A 167 -16.40 11.28 34.03
CA LEU A 167 -16.88 12.63 33.67
C LEU A 167 -17.45 13.43 34.86
N LYS A 168 -17.83 12.79 35.96
CA LYS A 168 -18.15 13.50 37.21
C LYS A 168 -16.91 13.96 37.96
N GLU A 169 -15.81 13.27 37.83
CA GLU A 169 -14.51 13.60 38.44
C GLU A 169 -13.76 14.62 37.61
N ASP A 170 -13.81 14.48 36.28
CA ASP A 170 -13.28 15.43 35.30
C ASP A 170 -14.26 15.59 34.11
N GLU A 171 -15.02 16.67 34.12
CA GLU A 171 -16.00 16.97 33.06
C GLU A 171 -15.39 17.32 31.70
N THR A 172 -14.06 17.44 31.62
CA THR A 172 -13.27 17.73 30.42
C THR A 172 -12.53 16.52 29.87
N ASP A 173 -12.69 15.33 30.48
CA ASP A 173 -12.06 14.09 30.02
C ASP A 173 -12.62 13.66 28.67
N GLN A 174 -11.88 13.98 27.61
CA GLN A 174 -12.26 13.70 26.21
C GLN A 174 -12.27 12.19 25.91
N ALA A 175 -11.33 11.41 26.47
CA ALA A 175 -11.28 9.97 26.29
C ALA A 175 -12.56 9.32 26.85
N ALA A 176 -13.01 9.75 28.02
CA ALA A 176 -14.26 9.28 28.60
C ALA A 176 -15.50 9.73 27.77
N MET A 177 -15.50 10.95 27.22
CA MET A 177 -16.57 11.40 26.34
C MET A 177 -16.67 10.54 25.08
N VAL A 178 -15.55 10.28 24.43
CA VAL A 178 -15.51 9.48 23.19
C VAL A 178 -15.82 8.01 23.47
N GLY A 179 -15.30 7.45 24.60
CA GLY A 179 -15.66 6.09 25.01
C GLY A 179 -17.15 5.92 25.25
N LEU A 180 -17.80 6.90 25.91
CA LEU A 180 -19.24 6.93 26.10
C LEU A 180 -19.99 7.08 24.78
N ALA A 181 -19.51 7.97 23.89
CA ALA A 181 -20.10 8.16 22.57
C ALA A 181 -20.04 6.89 21.72
N ARG A 182 -18.95 6.13 21.80
CA ARG A 182 -18.81 4.82 21.14
C ARG A 182 -19.85 3.82 21.62
N ASN A 183 -20.09 3.73 22.95
CA ASN A 183 -21.13 2.86 23.49
C ASN A 183 -22.54 3.31 23.01
N MET A 184 -22.77 4.60 22.90
CA MET A 184 -24.02 5.16 22.36
C MET A 184 -24.19 4.82 20.88
N PHE A 185 -23.11 4.88 20.09
CA PHE A 185 -23.10 4.49 18.68
C PHE A 185 -23.52 3.02 18.48
N GLU A 186 -22.94 2.09 19.26
CA GLU A 186 -23.26 0.66 19.19
C GLU A 186 -24.74 0.35 19.55
N ARG A 187 -25.41 1.27 20.22
CA ARG A 187 -26.84 1.16 20.60
C ARG A 187 -27.75 2.07 19.79
N ASP A 188 -27.25 2.63 18.69
CA ASP A 188 -27.97 3.59 17.83
C ASP A 188 -28.53 4.82 18.58
N ASN A 189 -27.95 5.18 19.72
CA ASN A 189 -28.38 6.33 20.51
C ASN A 189 -27.66 7.62 20.07
N TYR A 190 -27.90 8.01 18.83
CA TYR A 190 -27.28 9.20 18.22
C TYR A 190 -27.74 10.51 18.85
N SER A 191 -28.95 10.54 19.41
CA SER A 191 -29.54 11.73 20.02
C SER A 191 -28.76 12.25 21.24
N GLU A 192 -28.18 11.36 22.04
CA GLU A 192 -27.31 11.71 23.17
C GLU A 192 -25.84 11.81 22.74
N MET A 193 -25.44 11.03 21.73
CA MET A 193 -24.06 10.98 21.24
C MET A 193 -23.61 12.31 20.63
N PHE A 194 -24.37 12.91 19.70
CA PHE A 194 -23.97 14.14 19.03
C PHE A 194 -23.76 15.34 19.97
N PRO A 195 -24.64 15.64 20.96
CA PRO A 195 -24.38 16.69 21.94
C PRO A 195 -23.07 16.46 22.73
N LEU A 196 -22.77 15.20 23.07
CA LEU A 196 -21.55 14.83 23.79
C LEU A 196 -20.31 15.06 22.94
N LEU A 197 -20.29 14.58 21.69
CA LEU A 197 -19.19 14.81 20.75
C LEU A 197 -18.99 16.29 20.41
N LYS A 198 -20.08 17.07 20.28
CA LYS A 198 -19.99 18.51 20.13
C LYS A 198 -19.42 19.23 21.36
N LYS A 199 -19.67 18.71 22.56
CA LYS A 199 -19.00 19.21 23.77
C LYS A 199 -17.50 18.91 23.72
N CYS A 200 -17.13 17.68 23.35
CA CYS A 200 -15.74 17.27 23.19
C CYS A 200 -15.00 18.12 22.14
N GLN A 201 -15.61 18.38 20.97
CA GLN A 201 -15.09 19.23 19.91
C GLN A 201 -14.79 20.67 20.36
N LYS A 202 -15.60 21.23 21.28
CA LYS A 202 -15.35 22.57 21.84
C LYS A 202 -14.15 22.61 22.78
N LEU A 203 -13.79 21.49 23.39
CA LEU A 203 -12.62 21.39 24.27
C LEU A 203 -11.34 21.22 23.44
N ASP A 204 -11.40 20.38 22.42
CA ASP A 204 -10.31 20.16 21.49
C ASP A 204 -10.89 19.80 20.11
N ALA A 205 -10.75 20.73 19.16
CA ALA A 205 -11.19 20.53 17.79
C ALA A 205 -10.22 19.64 16.97
N ASP A 206 -9.05 19.28 17.52
CA ASP A 206 -8.06 18.47 16.85
C ASP A 206 -8.12 16.99 17.24
N TYR A 207 -9.00 16.62 18.17
CA TYR A 207 -9.19 15.24 18.57
C TYR A 207 -9.95 14.45 17.49
N SER A 208 -9.24 13.68 16.68
CA SER A 208 -9.71 13.02 15.44
C SER A 208 -10.89 12.06 15.66
N GLU A 209 -10.91 11.34 16.78
CA GLU A 209 -11.93 10.35 17.14
C GLU A 209 -13.37 10.93 17.14
N ILE A 210 -13.53 12.24 17.44
CA ILE A 210 -14.82 12.92 17.40
C ILE A 210 -15.42 12.81 15.98
N TYR A 211 -14.60 13.14 15.00
CA TYR A 211 -15.01 13.19 13.60
C TYR A 211 -15.24 11.79 13.03
N ARG A 212 -14.45 10.80 13.48
CA ARG A 212 -14.67 9.40 13.14
C ARG A 212 -16.05 8.93 13.54
N PHE A 213 -16.43 9.09 14.81
CA PHE A 213 -17.75 8.67 15.29
C PHE A 213 -18.89 9.51 14.72
N MET A 214 -18.68 10.81 14.49
CA MET A 214 -19.67 11.62 13.79
C MET A 214 -19.89 11.13 12.36
N SER A 215 -18.82 10.82 11.62
CA SER A 215 -18.91 10.31 10.25
C SER A 215 -19.68 8.98 10.19
N TYR A 216 -19.33 8.02 11.05
CA TYR A 216 -20.03 6.73 11.14
C TYR A 216 -21.52 6.90 11.47
N ALA A 217 -21.85 7.78 12.41
CA ALA A 217 -23.24 7.99 12.81
C ALA A 217 -24.06 8.67 11.73
N TYR A 218 -23.52 9.68 11.07
CA TYR A 218 -24.18 10.34 9.94
C TYR A 218 -24.37 9.37 8.77
N ASP A 219 -23.41 8.48 8.51
CA ASP A 219 -23.56 7.43 7.50
C ASP A 219 -24.71 6.47 7.82
N LYS A 220 -24.80 6.01 9.07
CA LYS A 220 -25.93 5.18 9.55
C LYS A 220 -27.29 5.86 9.44
N LEU A 221 -27.33 7.18 9.63
CA LEU A 221 -28.54 7.99 9.49
C LEU A 221 -28.89 8.34 8.04
N GLY A 222 -28.04 8.01 7.07
CA GLY A 222 -28.22 8.37 5.66
C GLY A 222 -27.94 9.84 5.37
N GLU A 223 -27.31 10.56 6.30
CA GLU A 223 -26.90 11.96 6.15
C GLU A 223 -25.51 12.02 5.48
N THR A 224 -25.45 11.61 4.22
CA THR A 224 -24.19 11.33 3.49
C THR A 224 -23.25 12.53 3.44
N ASP A 225 -23.74 13.75 3.20
CA ASP A 225 -22.90 14.95 3.13
C ASP A 225 -22.22 15.25 4.46
N ASN A 226 -22.98 15.12 5.56
CA ASN A 226 -22.44 15.28 6.91
C ASN A 226 -21.43 14.18 7.24
N ALA A 227 -21.67 12.94 6.77
CA ALA A 227 -20.73 11.85 6.93
C ALA A 227 -19.41 12.12 6.18
N ILE A 228 -19.47 12.62 4.93
CA ILE A 228 -18.31 13.01 4.14
C ILE A 228 -17.54 14.16 4.81
N ASP A 229 -18.21 15.22 5.23
CA ASP A 229 -17.56 16.38 5.84
C ASP A 229 -16.81 16.03 7.12
N ASN A 230 -17.41 15.19 7.98
CA ASN A 230 -16.74 14.71 9.18
C ASN A 230 -15.64 13.67 8.85
N GLY A 231 -15.88 12.76 7.92
CA GLY A 231 -14.89 11.80 7.46
C GLY A 231 -13.63 12.47 6.89
N PHE A 232 -13.80 13.51 6.08
CA PHE A 232 -12.68 14.29 5.53
C PHE A 232 -11.96 15.10 6.61
N THR A 233 -12.66 15.58 7.63
CA THR A 233 -12.01 16.22 8.77
C THR A 233 -11.24 15.20 9.60
N TRP A 234 -11.77 13.98 9.80
CA TRP A 234 -11.04 12.89 10.40
C TRP A 234 -9.77 12.55 9.60
N PHE A 235 -9.88 12.36 8.29
CA PHE A 235 -8.77 12.07 7.39
C PHE A 235 -7.66 13.13 7.42
N GLU A 236 -8.02 14.40 7.56
CA GLU A 236 -7.05 15.51 7.67
C GLU A 236 -6.27 15.49 9.00
N LYS A 237 -6.89 14.97 10.07
CA LYS A 237 -6.33 14.99 11.42
C LYS A 237 -5.67 13.68 11.84
N ASP A 238 -5.92 12.60 11.13
CA ASP A 238 -5.48 11.26 11.46
C ASP A 238 -4.95 10.54 10.22
N ASN A 239 -3.65 10.31 10.18
CA ASN A 239 -3.00 9.62 9.06
C ASN A 239 -3.39 8.13 8.96
N ASP A 240 -3.92 7.55 10.03
CA ASP A 240 -4.38 6.15 10.10
C ASP A 240 -5.92 6.06 9.91
N ALA A 241 -6.56 7.13 9.38
CA ALA A 241 -7.99 7.11 9.09
C ALA A 241 -8.36 5.98 8.12
N ASP A 242 -9.50 5.34 8.38
CA ASP A 242 -9.99 4.21 7.57
C ASP A 242 -10.38 4.68 6.16
N MET A 243 -9.43 4.52 5.23
CA MET A 243 -9.59 4.95 3.84
C MET A 243 -10.72 4.17 3.14
N GLU A 244 -10.90 2.89 3.45
CA GLU A 244 -11.94 2.06 2.84
C GLU A 244 -13.33 2.60 3.20
N PHE A 245 -13.57 2.89 4.48
CA PHE A 245 -14.81 3.52 4.93
C PHE A 245 -15.02 4.88 4.28
N LEU A 246 -13.97 5.73 4.25
CA LEU A 246 -14.06 7.07 3.66
C LEU A 246 -14.43 7.03 2.17
N ILE A 247 -13.80 6.15 1.40
CA ILE A 247 -14.12 5.97 -0.01
C ILE A 247 -15.57 5.46 -0.17
N LYS A 248 -15.99 4.47 0.62
CA LYS A 248 -17.34 3.91 0.57
C LYS A 248 -18.41 4.97 0.83
N VAL A 249 -18.21 5.81 1.83
CA VAL A 249 -19.12 6.92 2.14
C VAL A 249 -19.09 7.98 1.03
N ALA A 250 -17.89 8.34 0.56
CA ALA A 250 -17.72 9.34 -0.49
C ALA A 250 -18.37 8.93 -1.82
N LEU A 251 -18.33 7.65 -2.18
CA LEU A 251 -18.97 7.12 -3.40
C LEU A 251 -20.50 7.25 -3.39
N LYS A 252 -21.15 7.27 -2.21
CA LYS A 252 -22.61 7.50 -2.09
C LYS A 252 -23.04 8.87 -2.64
N HIS A 253 -22.18 9.87 -2.53
CA HIS A 253 -22.36 11.21 -3.13
C HIS A 253 -21.05 11.71 -3.76
N LYS A 254 -20.56 10.95 -4.74
CA LYS A 254 -19.23 11.13 -5.36
C LYS A 254 -18.95 12.56 -5.80
N ASN A 255 -19.89 13.21 -6.48
CA ASN A 255 -19.66 14.57 -7.01
C ASN A 255 -19.42 15.59 -5.89
N TYR A 256 -20.11 15.47 -4.77
CA TYR A 256 -19.90 16.30 -3.58
C TYR A 256 -18.52 16.03 -2.97
N ALA A 257 -18.18 14.75 -2.76
CA ALA A 257 -16.89 14.33 -2.21
C ALA A 257 -15.72 14.80 -3.06
N VAL A 258 -15.80 14.60 -4.39
CA VAL A 258 -14.76 15.06 -5.34
C VAL A 258 -14.59 16.57 -5.30
N ALA A 259 -15.69 17.34 -5.26
CA ALA A 259 -15.61 18.79 -5.16
C ALA A 259 -14.90 19.25 -3.86
N LYS A 260 -15.22 18.62 -2.74
CA LYS A 260 -14.58 18.88 -1.44
C LYS A 260 -13.10 18.48 -1.43
N ALA A 261 -12.76 17.28 -1.92
CA ALA A 261 -11.38 16.82 -2.00
C ALA A 261 -10.52 17.73 -2.89
N ARG A 262 -11.03 18.17 -4.05
CA ARG A 262 -10.36 19.17 -4.91
C ARG A 262 -10.16 20.52 -4.25
N GLU A 263 -11.09 20.95 -3.40
CA GLU A 263 -10.90 22.16 -2.59
C GLU A 263 -9.77 21.98 -1.57
N LYS A 264 -9.69 20.78 -0.95
CA LYS A 264 -8.63 20.44 -0.01
C LYS A 264 -7.26 20.34 -0.68
N VAL A 265 -7.15 19.78 -1.90
CA VAL A 265 -5.90 19.78 -2.68
C VAL A 265 -5.33 21.20 -2.82
N LYS A 266 -6.20 22.22 -2.99
CA LYS A 266 -5.77 23.63 -3.15
C LYS A 266 -5.37 24.32 -1.85
N LYS A 267 -5.85 23.84 -0.70
CA LYS A 267 -5.75 24.56 0.58
C LYS A 267 -4.91 23.83 1.64
N SER A 268 -4.71 22.51 1.48
CA SER A 268 -4.00 21.69 2.45
C SER A 268 -2.49 21.91 2.36
N GLU A 269 -1.81 21.78 3.50
CA GLU A 269 -0.35 21.67 3.57
C GLU A 269 0.16 20.35 3.00
N ASN A 270 -0.70 19.33 2.92
CA ASN A 270 -0.40 18.02 2.31
C ASN A 270 -1.38 17.73 1.16
N PRO A 271 -1.20 18.30 -0.04
CA PRO A 271 -2.07 18.06 -1.18
C PRO A 271 -2.01 16.61 -1.70
N ALA A 272 -0.88 15.91 -1.55
CA ALA A 272 -0.70 14.53 -2.01
C ALA A 272 -1.73 13.57 -1.39
N GLN A 273 -1.98 13.69 -0.10
CA GLN A 273 -2.97 12.87 0.61
C GLN A 273 -4.36 12.98 -0.03
N TRP A 274 -4.77 14.18 -0.40
CA TRP A 274 -6.06 14.44 -1.04
C TRP A 274 -6.10 13.99 -2.50
N ARG A 275 -4.96 14.04 -3.22
CA ARG A 275 -4.87 13.48 -4.58
C ARG A 275 -5.00 11.95 -4.55
N VAL A 276 -4.36 11.27 -3.60
CA VAL A 276 -4.52 9.82 -3.40
C VAL A 276 -5.97 9.45 -3.12
N LEU A 277 -6.68 10.22 -2.30
CA LEU A 277 -8.13 10.03 -2.09
C LEU A 277 -8.92 10.23 -3.39
N LEU A 278 -8.63 11.29 -4.17
CA LEU A 278 -9.28 11.53 -5.46
C LEU A 278 -9.02 10.39 -6.45
N ILE A 279 -7.79 9.91 -6.54
CA ILE A 279 -7.41 8.77 -7.38
C ILE A 279 -8.28 7.56 -7.01
N SER A 280 -8.31 7.20 -5.72
CA SER A 280 -9.10 6.05 -5.25
C SER A 280 -10.59 6.21 -5.56
N LEU A 281 -11.15 7.41 -5.45
CA LEU A 281 -12.54 7.67 -5.81
C LEU A 281 -12.79 7.52 -7.32
N TYR A 282 -11.86 7.97 -8.15
CA TYR A 282 -11.97 7.85 -9.61
C TYR A 282 -11.81 6.39 -10.06
N GLU A 283 -10.83 5.65 -9.52
CA GLU A 283 -10.62 4.24 -9.81
C GLU A 283 -11.84 3.39 -9.42
N LYS A 284 -12.37 3.57 -8.21
CA LYS A 284 -13.57 2.87 -7.75
C LYS A 284 -14.84 3.25 -8.52
N ALA A 285 -14.84 4.36 -9.23
CA ALA A 285 -15.92 4.81 -10.11
C ALA A 285 -15.62 4.57 -11.59
N CYS A 286 -14.54 3.86 -11.93
CA CYS A 286 -14.07 3.58 -13.31
C CYS A 286 -13.85 4.87 -14.15
N GLU A 287 -13.43 5.96 -13.50
CA GLU A 287 -13.08 7.23 -14.13
C GLU A 287 -11.55 7.36 -14.29
N TYR A 288 -10.94 6.36 -14.90
CA TYR A 288 -9.49 6.16 -14.97
C TYR A 288 -8.73 7.34 -15.61
N GLU A 289 -9.32 8.07 -16.58
CA GLU A 289 -8.70 9.29 -17.13
C GLU A 289 -8.52 10.39 -16.10
N LEU A 290 -9.44 10.49 -15.14
CA LEU A 290 -9.32 11.46 -14.05
C LEU A 290 -8.28 11.01 -13.02
N ALA A 291 -8.18 9.69 -12.78
CA ALA A 291 -7.13 9.13 -11.93
C ALA A 291 -5.75 9.40 -12.54
N VAL A 292 -5.55 9.14 -13.85
CA VAL A 292 -4.29 9.42 -14.56
C VAL A 292 -3.87 10.88 -14.38
N LYS A 293 -4.80 11.85 -14.52
CA LYS A 293 -4.49 13.28 -14.33
C LYS A 293 -4.02 13.61 -12.90
N GLU A 294 -4.54 12.94 -11.90
CA GLU A 294 -4.06 13.15 -10.53
C GLU A 294 -2.69 12.49 -10.31
N TYR A 295 -2.40 11.35 -10.97
CA TYR A 295 -1.05 10.76 -11.00
C TYR A 295 -0.04 11.66 -11.71
N ASP A 296 -0.40 12.30 -12.83
CA ASP A 296 0.44 13.28 -13.53
C ASP A 296 0.76 14.47 -12.61
N ALA A 297 -0.22 14.92 -11.83
CA ALA A 297 -0.02 15.98 -10.87
C ALA A 297 0.88 15.55 -9.70
N LEU A 298 0.75 14.30 -9.21
CA LEU A 298 1.66 13.74 -8.20
C LEU A 298 3.09 13.65 -8.72
N GLU A 299 3.30 13.16 -9.95
CA GLU A 299 4.63 13.12 -10.56
C GLU A 299 5.24 14.51 -10.68
N SER A 300 4.45 15.50 -11.10
CA SER A 300 4.90 16.89 -11.24
C SER A 300 5.29 17.53 -9.90
N GLU A 301 4.56 17.21 -8.81
CA GLU A 301 4.78 17.82 -7.50
C GLU A 301 5.87 17.10 -6.68
N PHE A 302 5.96 15.78 -6.77
CA PHE A 302 6.80 14.94 -5.91
C PHE A 302 7.93 14.22 -6.65
N GLY A 303 7.95 14.32 -7.98
CA GLY A 303 8.95 13.68 -8.82
C GLY A 303 8.61 12.24 -9.19
N LYS A 304 9.60 11.57 -9.75
CA LYS A 304 9.47 10.23 -10.34
C LYS A 304 9.54 9.15 -9.26
N ASP A 305 8.49 8.39 -9.11
CA ASP A 305 8.32 7.36 -8.09
C ASP A 305 7.74 6.08 -8.70
N ALA A 306 8.20 4.89 -8.25
CA ALA A 306 7.72 3.61 -8.78
C ALA A 306 6.21 3.42 -8.56
N PHE A 307 5.70 3.82 -7.39
CA PHE A 307 4.29 3.74 -7.06
C PHE A 307 3.43 4.51 -8.08
N ILE A 308 3.83 5.75 -8.42
CA ILE A 308 3.11 6.58 -9.38
C ILE A 308 3.05 5.89 -10.75
N TYR A 309 4.17 5.39 -11.24
CA TYR A 309 4.24 4.75 -12.54
C TYR A 309 3.46 3.44 -12.60
N ILE A 310 3.59 2.57 -11.60
CA ILE A 310 2.90 1.28 -11.56
C ILE A 310 1.39 1.50 -11.57
N HIS A 311 0.87 2.33 -10.69
CA HIS A 311 -0.57 2.53 -10.58
C HIS A 311 -1.15 3.37 -11.73
N ARG A 312 -0.38 4.32 -12.30
CA ARG A 312 -0.81 5.01 -13.52
C ARG A 312 -0.86 4.05 -14.70
N ALA A 313 0.09 3.11 -14.80
CA ALA A 313 0.08 2.07 -15.82
C ALA A 313 -1.14 1.17 -15.71
N GLU A 314 -1.54 0.77 -14.49
CA GLU A 314 -2.78 0.02 -14.27
C GLU A 314 -4.00 0.80 -14.79
N ASN A 315 -4.07 2.10 -14.52
CA ASN A 315 -5.13 2.96 -15.05
C ASN A 315 -5.08 3.09 -16.57
N TYR A 316 -3.90 3.16 -17.19
CA TYR A 316 -3.79 3.12 -18.65
C TYR A 316 -4.24 1.76 -19.24
N SER A 317 -3.96 0.64 -18.56
CA SER A 317 -4.47 -0.67 -18.96
C SER A 317 -5.99 -0.73 -18.94
N GLU A 318 -6.59 -0.23 -17.85
CA GLU A 318 -8.05 -0.10 -17.72
C GLU A 318 -8.69 0.84 -18.76
N LEU A 319 -7.92 1.75 -19.34
CA LEU A 319 -8.33 2.61 -20.45
C LEU A 319 -8.14 1.95 -21.82
N GLY A 320 -7.63 0.72 -21.88
CA GLY A 320 -7.29 0.04 -23.14
C GLY A 320 -6.07 0.64 -23.85
N LEU A 321 -5.14 1.22 -23.09
CA LEU A 321 -3.92 1.88 -23.58
C LEU A 321 -2.65 1.12 -23.17
N PRO A 322 -2.45 -0.15 -23.56
CA PRO A 322 -1.34 -0.97 -23.09
C PRO A 322 0.04 -0.38 -23.44
N GLU A 323 0.17 0.35 -24.55
CA GLU A 323 1.42 1.01 -24.96
C GLU A 323 1.86 2.07 -23.92
N PHE A 324 0.92 2.87 -23.41
CA PHE A 324 1.20 3.87 -22.37
C PHE A 324 1.46 3.20 -21.03
N ALA A 325 0.70 2.17 -20.71
CA ALA A 325 0.88 1.37 -19.50
C ALA A 325 2.28 0.77 -19.45
N LEU A 326 2.73 0.12 -20.51
CA LEU A 326 4.06 -0.48 -20.58
C LEU A 326 5.18 0.57 -20.53
N ALA A 327 4.97 1.75 -21.13
CA ALA A 327 5.93 2.85 -21.05
C ALA A 327 6.14 3.34 -19.60
N ASP A 328 5.07 3.42 -18.80
CA ASP A 328 5.17 3.74 -17.37
C ASP A 328 5.85 2.63 -16.58
N ILE A 329 5.53 1.37 -16.85
CA ILE A 329 6.21 0.24 -16.18
C ILE A 329 7.72 0.26 -16.43
N GLU A 330 8.16 0.57 -17.65
CA GLU A 330 9.60 0.71 -17.93
C GLU A 330 10.25 1.87 -17.13
N GLN A 331 9.48 2.88 -16.74
CA GLN A 331 9.97 3.92 -15.83
C GLN A 331 9.98 3.48 -14.36
N ALA A 332 9.18 2.50 -13.97
CA ALA A 332 9.12 2.00 -12.60
C ALA A 332 10.34 1.15 -12.24
N PHE A 333 10.87 0.36 -13.20
CA PHE A 333 11.98 -0.57 -12.93
C PHE A 333 13.23 0.11 -12.37
N GLY A 334 13.87 -0.58 -11.42
CA GLY A 334 15.10 -0.15 -10.77
C GLY A 334 14.93 1.01 -9.78
N ARG A 335 13.67 1.35 -9.40
CA ARG A 335 13.40 2.38 -8.40
C ARG A 335 13.28 1.79 -7.01
N ASP A 336 12.18 1.12 -6.67
CA ASP A 336 12.01 0.58 -5.31
C ASP A 336 11.31 -0.79 -5.26
N ASP A 337 10.48 -1.13 -6.24
CA ASP A 337 9.64 -2.36 -6.20
C ASP A 337 9.53 -3.01 -7.58
N ASP A 338 10.59 -3.72 -7.97
CA ASP A 338 10.60 -4.43 -9.25
C ASP A 338 9.59 -5.58 -9.28
N TYR A 339 9.27 -6.22 -8.14
CA TYR A 339 8.24 -7.25 -8.05
C TYR A 339 6.88 -6.72 -8.51
N MET A 340 6.42 -5.61 -7.95
CA MET A 340 5.15 -5.00 -8.32
C MET A 340 5.14 -4.53 -9.78
N ALA A 341 6.27 -4.01 -10.28
CA ALA A 341 6.39 -3.62 -11.68
C ALA A 341 6.24 -4.82 -12.63
N TYR A 342 6.87 -5.97 -12.33
CA TYR A 342 6.67 -7.20 -13.10
C TYR A 342 5.25 -7.75 -13.00
N CYS A 343 4.62 -7.67 -11.84
CA CYS A 343 3.22 -8.03 -11.64
C CYS A 343 2.28 -7.21 -12.53
N ALA A 344 2.43 -5.88 -12.49
CA ALA A 344 1.64 -4.97 -13.31
C ALA A 344 1.90 -5.20 -14.81
N LYS A 345 3.16 -5.42 -15.21
CA LYS A 345 3.51 -5.77 -16.60
C LYS A 345 2.79 -7.04 -17.06
N GLY A 346 2.77 -8.05 -16.20
CA GLY A 346 2.06 -9.30 -16.47
C GLY A 346 0.55 -9.09 -16.63
N ASN A 347 -0.07 -8.29 -15.76
CA ASN A 347 -1.49 -7.94 -15.85
C ASN A 347 -1.80 -7.24 -17.18
N ILE A 348 -1.01 -6.21 -17.55
CA ILE A 348 -1.19 -5.45 -18.79
C ILE A 348 -1.14 -6.39 -20.01
N TYR A 349 -0.17 -7.30 -20.06
CA TYR A 349 -0.06 -8.26 -21.17
C TYR A 349 -1.21 -9.27 -21.16
N ARG A 350 -1.63 -9.79 -20.00
CA ARG A 350 -2.76 -10.72 -19.91
C ARG A 350 -4.05 -10.06 -20.39
N ASP A 351 -4.33 -8.83 -19.96
CA ASP A 351 -5.53 -8.09 -20.29
C ASP A 351 -5.56 -7.71 -21.79
N ALA A 352 -4.37 -7.61 -22.42
CA ALA A 352 -4.20 -7.48 -23.85
C ALA A 352 -4.18 -8.83 -24.63
N ALA A 353 -4.52 -9.96 -23.97
CA ALA A 353 -4.45 -11.32 -24.50
C ALA A 353 -3.05 -11.76 -25.02
N MET A 354 -1.98 -11.12 -24.55
CA MET A 354 -0.59 -11.43 -24.85
C MET A 354 -0.05 -12.40 -23.78
N TYR A 355 -0.60 -13.62 -23.74
CA TYR A 355 -0.39 -14.55 -22.63
C TYR A 355 1.06 -15.03 -22.46
N LYS A 356 1.82 -15.13 -23.56
CA LYS A 356 3.25 -15.55 -23.48
C LYS A 356 4.11 -14.50 -22.80
N GLU A 357 3.88 -13.25 -23.13
CA GLU A 357 4.54 -12.10 -22.53
C GLU A 357 4.12 -11.95 -21.06
N ALA A 358 2.85 -12.18 -20.73
CA ALA A 358 2.34 -12.20 -19.37
C ALA A 358 3.03 -13.27 -18.53
N ILE A 359 3.13 -14.53 -19.03
CA ILE A 359 3.82 -15.64 -18.38
C ILE A 359 5.29 -15.29 -18.10
N THR A 360 5.96 -14.64 -19.05
CA THR A 360 7.34 -14.19 -18.88
C THR A 360 7.44 -13.16 -17.75
N ALA A 361 6.60 -12.13 -17.76
CA ALA A 361 6.61 -11.09 -16.74
C ALA A 361 6.31 -11.64 -15.33
N TYR A 362 5.32 -12.53 -15.20
CA TYR A 362 5.05 -13.18 -13.91
C TYR A 362 6.17 -14.13 -13.47
N SER A 363 6.90 -14.75 -14.40
CA SER A 363 8.07 -15.56 -14.04
C SER A 363 9.19 -14.70 -13.46
N GLU A 364 9.43 -13.51 -14.00
CA GLU A 364 10.36 -12.54 -13.42
C GLU A 364 9.88 -12.06 -12.02
N ALA A 365 8.58 -11.82 -11.85
CA ALA A 365 8.01 -11.49 -10.54
C ALA A 365 8.26 -12.62 -9.52
N ILE A 366 8.02 -13.88 -9.90
CA ILE A 366 8.27 -15.04 -9.04
C ILE A 366 9.78 -15.18 -8.70
N GLU A 367 10.69 -14.83 -9.60
CA GLU A 367 12.12 -14.81 -9.30
C GLU A 367 12.48 -13.78 -8.25
N GLN A 368 11.79 -12.62 -8.21
CA GLN A 368 11.99 -11.61 -7.17
C GLN A 368 11.42 -12.08 -5.81
N GLU A 369 10.19 -12.62 -5.80
CA GLU A 369 9.52 -13.09 -4.60
C GLU A 369 8.99 -14.52 -4.72
N PRO A 370 9.85 -15.55 -4.60
CA PRO A 370 9.45 -16.95 -4.81
C PRO A 370 8.44 -17.51 -3.79
N MET A 371 8.27 -16.83 -2.66
CA MET A 371 7.34 -17.26 -1.60
C MET A 371 5.98 -16.55 -1.66
N ASN A 372 5.75 -15.72 -2.68
CA ASN A 372 4.49 -14.99 -2.86
C ASN A 372 3.53 -15.82 -3.73
N ALA A 373 2.41 -16.28 -3.14
CA ALA A 373 1.42 -17.12 -3.82
C ALA A 373 0.74 -16.43 -5.00
N TRP A 374 0.62 -15.09 -4.97
CA TRP A 374 -0.07 -14.32 -6.00
C TRP A 374 0.60 -14.45 -7.38
N GLY A 375 1.93 -14.44 -7.43
CA GLY A 375 2.68 -14.62 -8.69
C GLY A 375 2.36 -15.95 -9.38
N TYR A 376 2.28 -17.04 -8.62
CA TYR A 376 1.90 -18.35 -9.13
C TYR A 376 0.45 -18.39 -9.61
N TYR A 377 -0.48 -17.78 -8.84
CA TYR A 377 -1.86 -17.63 -9.26
C TYR A 377 -1.97 -16.93 -10.61
N ALA A 378 -1.33 -15.77 -10.78
CA ALA A 378 -1.42 -14.95 -11.97
C ALA A 378 -0.79 -15.62 -13.19
N ARG A 379 0.36 -16.32 -12.99
CA ARG A 379 1.00 -17.10 -14.04
C ARG A 379 0.19 -18.34 -14.42
N GLY A 380 -0.35 -19.05 -13.44
CA GLY A 380 -1.23 -20.20 -13.65
C GLY A 380 -2.47 -19.82 -14.47
N TRP A 381 -3.11 -18.70 -14.16
CA TRP A 381 -4.22 -18.18 -14.96
C TRP A 381 -3.80 -17.86 -16.40
N SER A 382 -2.63 -17.27 -16.60
CA SER A 382 -2.09 -17.00 -17.95
C SER A 382 -1.76 -18.28 -18.71
N TYR A 383 -1.28 -19.33 -18.02
CA TYR A 383 -1.12 -20.66 -18.63
C TYR A 383 -2.46 -21.26 -19.05
N GLU A 384 -3.49 -21.17 -18.21
CA GLU A 384 -4.83 -21.67 -18.54
C GLU A 384 -5.40 -20.94 -19.77
N LEU A 385 -5.31 -19.60 -19.81
CA LEU A 385 -5.75 -18.80 -20.97
C LEU A 385 -4.95 -19.09 -22.24
N SER A 386 -3.69 -19.51 -22.13
CA SER A 386 -2.87 -19.96 -23.26
C SER A 386 -3.10 -21.40 -23.68
N GLY A 387 -3.93 -22.16 -22.93
CA GLY A 387 -4.25 -23.56 -23.17
C GLY A 387 -3.29 -24.57 -22.56
N ASP A 388 -2.33 -24.15 -21.71
CA ASP A 388 -1.39 -25.03 -21.00
C ASP A 388 -1.94 -25.38 -19.61
N GLU A 389 -3.01 -26.23 -19.60
CA GLU A 389 -3.70 -26.63 -18.37
C GLU A 389 -2.82 -27.39 -17.37
N GLU A 390 -1.77 -28.08 -17.85
CA GLU A 390 -0.84 -28.84 -16.98
C GLU A 390 -0.03 -27.89 -16.12
N LYS A 391 0.59 -26.88 -16.74
CA LYS A 391 1.35 -25.87 -15.99
C LYS A 391 0.46 -24.96 -15.13
N ALA A 392 -0.75 -24.66 -15.59
CA ALA A 392 -1.71 -23.94 -14.75
C ALA A 392 -1.98 -24.69 -13.45
N MET A 393 -2.24 -26.02 -13.53
CA MET A 393 -2.47 -26.87 -12.37
C MET A 393 -1.25 -26.93 -11.43
N GLU A 394 -0.03 -27.00 -11.99
CA GLU A 394 1.21 -26.96 -11.20
C GLU A 394 1.33 -25.65 -10.41
N ASP A 395 1.12 -24.52 -11.07
CA ASP A 395 1.20 -23.20 -10.43
C ASP A 395 0.11 -23.01 -9.38
N TYR A 396 -1.13 -23.41 -9.63
CA TYR A 396 -2.20 -23.33 -8.63
C TYR A 396 -1.89 -24.18 -7.39
N ASN A 397 -1.34 -25.38 -7.55
CA ASN A 397 -0.94 -26.23 -6.43
C ASN A 397 0.19 -25.58 -5.62
N LEU A 398 1.22 -25.03 -6.27
CA LEU A 398 2.32 -24.33 -5.61
C LEU A 398 1.81 -23.12 -4.83
N GLY A 399 0.95 -22.31 -5.44
CA GLY A 399 0.38 -21.14 -4.77
C GLY A 399 -0.46 -21.50 -3.55
N ILE A 400 -1.27 -22.58 -3.61
CA ILE A 400 -2.04 -23.07 -2.45
C ILE A 400 -1.12 -23.59 -1.33
N ASP A 401 0.00 -24.23 -1.67
CA ASP A 401 0.97 -24.69 -0.66
C ASP A 401 1.63 -23.50 0.06
N LEU A 402 1.82 -22.39 -0.64
CA LEU A 402 2.39 -21.16 -0.09
C LEU A 402 1.38 -20.36 0.75
N ASP A 403 0.15 -20.19 0.24
CA ASP A 403 -0.91 -19.46 0.93
C ASP A 403 -2.27 -20.15 0.78
N LYS A 404 -2.76 -20.74 1.89
CA LYS A 404 -4.06 -21.40 1.98
C LYS A 404 -5.22 -20.44 2.27
N SER A 405 -4.98 -19.15 2.34
CA SER A 405 -5.99 -18.14 2.64
C SER A 405 -6.45 -17.35 1.41
N TYR A 406 -5.84 -17.56 0.23
CA TYR A 406 -6.17 -16.82 -0.99
C TYR A 406 -7.29 -17.49 -1.79
N PRO A 407 -8.53 -16.96 -1.79
CA PRO A 407 -9.70 -17.66 -2.32
C PRO A 407 -9.67 -17.87 -3.85
N TYR A 408 -9.14 -16.90 -4.62
CA TYR A 408 -9.11 -16.96 -6.07
C TYR A 408 -8.36 -18.19 -6.61
N ILE A 409 -7.28 -18.62 -5.95
CA ILE A 409 -6.50 -19.74 -6.42
C ILE A 409 -7.26 -21.07 -6.31
N PHE A 410 -8.12 -21.19 -5.27
CA PHE A 410 -9.02 -22.33 -5.14
C PHE A 410 -10.15 -22.28 -6.19
N LEU A 411 -10.67 -21.08 -6.49
CA LEU A 411 -11.65 -20.93 -7.55
C LEU A 411 -11.07 -21.41 -8.89
N MET A 412 -9.89 -20.92 -9.28
CA MET A 412 -9.27 -21.28 -10.57
C MET A 412 -8.90 -22.75 -10.64
N ARG A 413 -8.31 -23.32 -9.58
CA ARG A 413 -8.04 -24.76 -9.55
C ARG A 413 -9.33 -25.58 -9.61
N GLY A 414 -10.36 -25.19 -8.89
CA GLY A 414 -11.67 -25.84 -8.88
C GLY A 414 -12.35 -25.82 -10.26
N THR A 415 -12.27 -24.69 -10.99
CA THR A 415 -12.78 -24.61 -12.36
C THR A 415 -12.03 -25.52 -13.31
N LEU A 416 -10.70 -25.56 -13.22
CA LEU A 416 -9.89 -26.44 -14.03
C LEU A 416 -10.13 -27.92 -13.72
N LEU A 417 -10.22 -28.31 -12.44
CA LEU A 417 -10.58 -29.66 -12.00
C LEU A 417 -11.95 -30.09 -12.53
N ARG A 418 -12.94 -29.19 -12.49
CA ARG A 418 -14.29 -29.44 -13.03
C ARG A 418 -14.24 -29.67 -14.55
N LYS A 419 -13.47 -28.88 -15.30
CA LYS A 419 -13.25 -29.02 -16.74
C LYS A 419 -12.63 -30.38 -17.07
N GLN A 420 -11.73 -30.86 -16.22
CA GLN A 420 -11.09 -32.17 -16.34
C GLN A 420 -11.96 -33.35 -15.85
N GLY A 421 -13.18 -33.08 -15.37
CA GLY A 421 -14.13 -34.09 -14.88
C GLY A 421 -13.91 -34.54 -13.43
N ASN A 422 -12.99 -33.93 -12.69
CA ASN A 422 -12.75 -34.23 -11.28
C ASN A 422 -13.68 -33.38 -10.38
N THR A 423 -14.96 -33.73 -10.42
CA THR A 423 -16.04 -32.94 -9.81
C THR A 423 -16.00 -32.90 -8.28
N GLU A 424 -15.54 -33.95 -7.61
CA GLU A 424 -15.46 -34.00 -6.13
C GLU A 424 -14.37 -33.07 -5.62
N ALA A 425 -13.16 -33.13 -6.21
CA ALA A 425 -12.08 -32.23 -5.83
C ALA A 425 -12.41 -30.75 -6.15
N ALA A 426 -13.08 -30.52 -7.28
CA ALA A 426 -13.56 -29.18 -7.62
C ALA A 426 -14.55 -28.64 -6.59
N LYS A 427 -15.47 -29.51 -6.09
CA LYS A 427 -16.42 -29.14 -5.05
C LYS A 427 -15.73 -28.75 -3.75
N ASP A 428 -14.72 -29.51 -3.33
CA ASP A 428 -13.94 -29.21 -2.13
C ASP A 428 -13.27 -27.81 -2.25
N ASP A 429 -12.73 -27.48 -3.43
CA ASP A 429 -12.13 -26.17 -3.69
C ASP A 429 -13.18 -25.05 -3.65
N PHE A 430 -14.36 -25.23 -4.27
CA PHE A 430 -15.42 -24.22 -4.21
C PHE A 430 -15.97 -24.02 -2.78
N GLU A 431 -16.12 -25.08 -1.99
CA GLU A 431 -16.48 -24.96 -0.57
C GLU A 431 -15.38 -24.21 0.22
N ARG A 432 -14.11 -24.39 -0.15
CA ARG A 432 -13.00 -23.66 0.44
C ARG A 432 -13.05 -22.17 0.10
N VAL A 433 -13.41 -21.79 -1.13
CA VAL A 433 -13.68 -20.38 -1.50
C VAL A 433 -14.70 -19.77 -0.55
N LEU A 434 -15.83 -20.42 -0.33
CA LEU A 434 -16.90 -19.89 0.55
C LEU A 434 -16.50 -19.74 2.02
N GLN A 435 -15.53 -20.53 2.49
CA GLN A 435 -14.98 -20.38 3.84
C GLN A 435 -14.05 -19.17 3.96
N LEU A 436 -13.34 -18.82 2.88
CA LEU A 436 -12.35 -17.76 2.85
C LEU A 436 -12.94 -16.41 2.45
N ASP A 437 -13.81 -16.42 1.45
CA ASP A 437 -14.43 -15.22 0.89
C ASP A 437 -15.82 -15.03 1.49
N THR A 438 -15.87 -14.33 2.62
CA THR A 438 -17.07 -14.16 3.44
C THR A 438 -17.73 -12.79 3.32
N ILE A 439 -17.12 -11.87 2.57
CA ILE A 439 -17.58 -10.48 2.42
C ILE A 439 -17.78 -10.17 0.93
N ALA A 440 -18.98 -9.81 0.57
CA ALA A 440 -19.36 -9.48 -0.81
C ALA A 440 -18.87 -8.05 -1.17
N THR A 441 -17.62 -7.94 -1.60
CA THR A 441 -17.01 -6.72 -2.15
C THR A 441 -16.78 -6.86 -3.65
N GLY A 442 -16.38 -5.78 -4.33
CA GLY A 442 -16.04 -5.82 -5.76
C GLY A 442 -14.91 -6.80 -6.13
N ASN A 443 -14.16 -7.29 -5.13
CA ASN A 443 -13.09 -8.28 -5.31
C ASN A 443 -13.51 -9.68 -4.82
N SER A 444 -14.81 -9.96 -4.63
CA SER A 444 -15.28 -11.26 -4.18
C SER A 444 -15.44 -12.22 -5.37
N CYS A 445 -15.03 -13.47 -5.17
CA CYS A 445 -15.20 -14.56 -6.15
C CYS A 445 -16.20 -15.65 -5.68
N ALA A 446 -16.78 -15.50 -4.49
CA ALA A 446 -17.68 -16.47 -3.88
C ALA A 446 -18.93 -16.74 -4.74
N MET A 447 -19.41 -15.76 -5.50
CA MET A 447 -20.57 -15.95 -6.39
C MET A 447 -20.34 -17.04 -7.45
N TYR A 448 -19.12 -17.13 -8.00
CA TYR A 448 -18.79 -18.18 -8.96
C TYR A 448 -18.74 -19.55 -8.28
N ALA A 449 -18.15 -19.63 -7.09
CA ALA A 449 -18.16 -20.87 -6.31
C ALA A 449 -19.59 -21.33 -5.95
N LEU A 450 -20.46 -20.40 -5.57
CA LEU A 450 -21.88 -20.68 -5.33
C LEU A 450 -22.57 -21.25 -6.58
N HIS A 451 -22.35 -20.62 -7.73
CA HIS A 451 -22.90 -21.11 -9.01
C HIS A 451 -22.39 -22.54 -9.33
N PHE A 452 -21.09 -22.79 -9.22
CA PHE A 452 -20.51 -24.10 -9.51
C PHE A 452 -20.97 -25.20 -8.54
N LEU A 453 -21.42 -24.81 -7.35
CA LEU A 453 -22.07 -25.70 -6.38
C LEU A 453 -23.60 -25.88 -6.62
N GLY A 454 -24.14 -25.26 -7.68
CA GLY A 454 -25.57 -25.30 -8.02
C GLY A 454 -26.44 -24.44 -7.10
N ARG A 455 -25.90 -23.44 -6.45
CA ARG A 455 -26.56 -22.52 -5.50
C ARG A 455 -26.84 -21.17 -6.17
N ASP A 456 -27.52 -21.18 -7.31
CA ASP A 456 -27.68 -20.01 -8.19
C ASP A 456 -28.42 -18.85 -7.52
N ASP A 457 -29.45 -19.09 -6.73
CA ASP A 457 -30.16 -18.02 -6.01
C ASP A 457 -29.24 -17.29 -5.02
N GLU A 458 -28.35 -18.04 -4.37
CA GLU A 458 -27.37 -17.46 -3.45
C GLU A 458 -26.27 -16.69 -4.20
N ALA A 459 -25.85 -17.19 -5.36
CA ALA A 459 -24.88 -16.50 -6.23
C ALA A 459 -25.41 -15.14 -6.70
N GLU A 460 -26.69 -15.08 -7.14
CA GLU A 460 -27.35 -13.82 -7.51
C GLU A 460 -27.46 -12.85 -6.32
N ALA A 461 -27.84 -13.37 -5.15
CA ALA A 461 -27.93 -12.54 -3.95
C ALA A 461 -26.57 -12.02 -3.52
N TRP A 462 -25.51 -12.81 -3.69
CA TRP A 462 -24.13 -12.39 -3.43
C TRP A 462 -23.69 -11.30 -4.40
N MET A 463 -23.90 -11.50 -5.71
CA MET A 463 -23.63 -10.52 -6.75
C MET A 463 -24.36 -9.20 -6.50
N GLN A 464 -25.62 -9.25 -6.07
CA GLN A 464 -26.36 -8.03 -5.76
C GLN A 464 -25.71 -7.26 -4.60
N LYS A 465 -25.24 -7.97 -3.56
CA LYS A 465 -24.51 -7.32 -2.45
C LYS A 465 -23.19 -6.68 -2.91
N MET A 466 -22.45 -7.31 -3.84
CA MET A 466 -21.26 -6.72 -4.44
C MET A 466 -21.56 -5.39 -5.16
N ILE A 467 -22.67 -5.38 -5.93
CA ILE A 467 -23.13 -4.17 -6.62
C ILE A 467 -23.59 -3.10 -5.60
N ASP A 468 -24.32 -3.51 -4.56
CA ASP A 468 -24.79 -2.58 -3.52
C ASP A 468 -23.63 -1.99 -2.73
N ASP A 469 -22.52 -2.71 -2.56
CA ASP A 469 -21.31 -2.23 -1.91
C ASP A 469 -20.63 -1.11 -2.72
N ASN A 470 -20.47 -1.30 -4.05
CA ASN A 470 -20.02 -0.26 -4.97
C ASN A 470 -20.82 -0.23 -6.28
N PRO A 471 -21.93 0.51 -6.35
CA PRO A 471 -22.77 0.57 -7.54
C PRO A 471 -22.13 1.34 -8.72
N LEU A 472 -20.97 1.95 -8.54
CA LEU A 472 -20.25 2.67 -9.60
C LEU A 472 -19.19 1.79 -10.28
N TYR A 473 -18.75 0.68 -9.66
CA TYR A 473 -17.69 -0.15 -10.19
C TYR A 473 -18.15 -0.98 -11.40
N CYS A 474 -17.52 -0.73 -12.55
CA CYS A 474 -17.88 -1.37 -13.82
C CYS A 474 -17.62 -2.88 -13.82
N GLY A 475 -16.57 -3.35 -13.11
CA GLY A 475 -16.21 -4.76 -13.02
C GLY A 475 -17.33 -5.63 -12.45
N SER A 476 -18.04 -5.18 -11.40
CA SER A 476 -19.16 -5.95 -10.82
C SER A 476 -20.31 -6.18 -11.81
N TYR A 477 -20.50 -5.28 -12.77
CA TYR A 477 -21.51 -5.50 -13.82
C TYR A 477 -21.02 -6.44 -14.93
N TYR A 478 -19.70 -6.45 -15.18
CA TYR A 478 -19.09 -7.45 -16.04
C TYR A 478 -19.19 -8.85 -15.43
N ASP A 479 -18.81 -9.00 -14.16
CA ASP A 479 -18.97 -10.25 -13.42
C ASP A 479 -20.43 -10.75 -13.40
N LYS A 480 -21.38 -9.81 -13.28
CA LYS A 480 -22.80 -10.14 -13.39
C LYS A 480 -23.17 -10.67 -14.77
N ALA A 481 -22.59 -10.10 -15.82
CA ALA A 481 -22.81 -10.60 -17.18
C ALA A 481 -22.26 -12.01 -17.35
N CYS A 482 -21.04 -12.29 -16.85
CA CYS A 482 -20.43 -13.61 -16.85
C CYS A 482 -21.30 -14.63 -16.08
N LEU A 483 -21.71 -14.30 -14.87
CA LEU A 483 -22.55 -15.16 -14.04
C LEU A 483 -23.86 -15.49 -14.75
N TYR A 484 -24.54 -14.50 -15.33
CA TYR A 484 -25.80 -14.71 -16.04
C TYR A 484 -25.62 -15.52 -17.34
N ALA A 485 -24.53 -15.32 -18.07
CA ALA A 485 -24.21 -16.14 -19.23
C ALA A 485 -24.03 -17.61 -18.88
N ARG A 486 -23.31 -17.89 -17.79
CA ARG A 486 -23.14 -19.25 -17.23
C ARG A 486 -24.44 -19.87 -16.75
N MET A 487 -25.35 -19.08 -16.18
CA MET A 487 -26.70 -19.53 -15.76
C MET A 487 -27.67 -19.70 -16.92
N GLY A 488 -27.30 -19.36 -18.15
CA GLY A 488 -28.18 -19.39 -19.31
C GLY A 488 -29.21 -18.24 -19.35
N LYS A 489 -29.05 -17.21 -18.52
CA LYS A 489 -29.88 -15.99 -18.53
C LYS A 489 -29.31 -15.00 -19.54
N LEU A 490 -29.46 -15.35 -20.84
CA LEU A 490 -28.70 -14.71 -21.92
C LEU A 490 -29.07 -13.24 -22.15
N ASP A 491 -30.36 -12.88 -22.04
CA ASP A 491 -30.80 -11.48 -22.22
C ASP A 491 -30.34 -10.60 -21.06
N GLU A 492 -30.42 -11.11 -19.84
CA GLU A 492 -29.94 -10.43 -18.65
C GLU A 492 -28.40 -10.26 -18.66
N SER A 493 -27.69 -11.24 -19.23
CA SER A 493 -26.24 -11.18 -19.41
C SER A 493 -25.85 -10.03 -20.33
N VAL A 494 -26.47 -9.95 -21.52
CA VAL A 494 -26.20 -8.83 -22.48
C VAL A 494 -26.57 -7.48 -21.86
N ALA A 495 -27.68 -7.40 -21.11
CA ALA A 495 -28.07 -6.17 -20.42
C ALA A 495 -27.06 -5.76 -19.34
N ALA A 496 -26.52 -6.72 -18.58
CA ALA A 496 -25.47 -6.46 -17.56
C ALA A 496 -24.16 -6.03 -18.22
N LEU A 497 -23.76 -6.65 -19.33
CA LEU A 497 -22.59 -6.25 -20.12
C LEU A 497 -22.74 -4.81 -20.67
N GLU A 498 -23.93 -4.44 -21.17
CA GLU A 498 -24.16 -3.05 -21.58
C GLU A 498 -23.99 -2.07 -20.43
N LEU A 499 -24.39 -2.41 -19.21
CA LEU A 499 -24.18 -1.59 -18.03
C LEU A 499 -22.69 -1.48 -17.67
N ALA A 500 -21.92 -2.57 -17.75
CA ALA A 500 -20.48 -2.56 -17.54
C ALA A 500 -19.78 -1.60 -18.52
N LEU A 501 -20.07 -1.75 -19.82
CA LEU A 501 -19.50 -0.90 -20.88
C LEU A 501 -19.91 0.59 -20.75
N LYS A 502 -21.15 0.86 -20.34
CA LYS A 502 -21.63 2.23 -20.06
C LYS A 502 -20.90 2.86 -18.88
N ARG A 503 -20.44 2.05 -17.91
CA ARG A 503 -19.70 2.48 -16.73
C ARG A 503 -18.19 2.58 -16.93
N GLY A 504 -17.69 2.25 -18.12
CA GLY A 504 -16.28 2.39 -18.45
C GLY A 504 -15.48 1.10 -18.53
N TYR A 505 -16.12 -0.08 -18.41
CA TYR A 505 -15.43 -1.34 -18.71
C TYR A 505 -15.02 -1.36 -20.18
N CYS A 506 -13.74 -1.56 -20.48
CA CYS A 506 -13.22 -1.47 -21.85
C CYS A 506 -12.16 -2.53 -22.20
N SER A 507 -12.04 -3.59 -21.42
CA SER A 507 -11.15 -4.72 -21.69
C SER A 507 -11.74 -5.64 -22.77
N PHE A 508 -11.83 -5.12 -24.02
CA PHE A 508 -12.45 -5.85 -25.14
C PHE A 508 -11.70 -7.13 -25.50
N ALA A 509 -10.35 -7.11 -25.43
CA ALA A 509 -9.55 -8.31 -25.65
C ALA A 509 -9.91 -9.42 -24.64
N HIS A 510 -10.19 -9.08 -23.40
CA HIS A 510 -10.67 -10.02 -22.41
C HIS A 510 -12.07 -10.53 -22.76
N ILE A 511 -13.04 -9.65 -23.07
CA ILE A 511 -14.41 -10.03 -23.44
C ILE A 511 -14.42 -11.02 -24.62
N GLU A 512 -13.54 -10.82 -25.59
CA GLU A 512 -13.44 -11.66 -26.79
C GLU A 512 -12.94 -13.08 -26.51
N HIS A 513 -12.14 -13.25 -25.47
CA HIS A 513 -11.48 -14.52 -25.12
C HIS A 513 -12.02 -15.16 -23.84
N ASP A 514 -12.96 -14.52 -23.15
CA ASP A 514 -13.55 -15.04 -21.91
C ASP A 514 -14.56 -16.15 -22.20
N ASP A 515 -14.24 -17.36 -21.79
CA ASP A 515 -15.11 -18.55 -21.94
C ASP A 515 -16.51 -18.33 -21.32
N ASP A 516 -16.64 -17.44 -20.33
CA ASP A 516 -17.92 -17.11 -19.70
C ASP A 516 -18.92 -16.48 -20.70
N MET A 517 -18.41 -15.81 -21.73
CA MET A 517 -19.22 -15.14 -22.74
C MET A 517 -19.60 -16.05 -23.92
N ASP A 518 -19.14 -17.29 -24.00
CA ASP A 518 -19.37 -18.17 -25.14
C ASP A 518 -20.84 -18.36 -25.49
N SER A 519 -21.70 -18.43 -24.47
CA SER A 519 -23.16 -18.62 -24.68
C SER A 519 -23.86 -17.44 -25.33
N ILE A 520 -23.25 -16.22 -25.28
CA ILE A 520 -23.82 -15.00 -25.87
C ILE A 520 -23.00 -14.45 -27.01
N ARG A 521 -21.75 -14.93 -27.22
CA ARG A 521 -20.78 -14.37 -28.19
C ARG A 521 -21.32 -14.30 -29.62
N ASP A 522 -22.11 -15.28 -30.06
CA ASP A 522 -22.65 -15.36 -31.41
C ASP A 522 -23.95 -14.56 -31.62
N ARG A 523 -24.52 -13.98 -30.59
CA ARG A 523 -25.76 -13.19 -30.66
C ARG A 523 -25.53 -11.86 -31.39
N ASP A 524 -26.52 -11.45 -32.18
CA ASP A 524 -26.46 -10.18 -32.93
C ASP A 524 -26.44 -8.96 -32.00
N ASP A 525 -27.17 -9.01 -30.88
CA ASP A 525 -27.20 -7.91 -29.89
C ASP A 525 -25.87 -7.78 -29.15
N PHE A 526 -25.19 -8.89 -28.78
CA PHE A 526 -23.85 -8.88 -28.25
C PHE A 526 -22.87 -8.24 -29.24
N LYS A 527 -22.84 -8.70 -30.51
CA LYS A 527 -21.95 -8.19 -31.55
C LYS A 527 -22.15 -6.68 -31.76
N ALA A 528 -23.41 -6.26 -31.86
CA ALA A 528 -23.74 -4.83 -32.02
C ALA A 528 -23.31 -3.99 -30.81
N LEU A 529 -23.35 -4.58 -29.61
CA LEU A 529 -22.91 -3.93 -28.38
C LEU A 529 -21.38 -3.75 -28.38
N ILE A 530 -20.62 -4.81 -28.71
CA ILE A 530 -19.16 -4.76 -28.83
C ILE A 530 -18.73 -3.74 -29.90
N ASP A 531 -19.29 -3.80 -31.12
CA ASP A 531 -18.98 -2.87 -32.19
C ASP A 531 -19.21 -1.40 -31.79
N LYS A 532 -20.33 -1.13 -31.11
CA LYS A 532 -20.67 0.22 -30.63
C LYS A 532 -19.69 0.78 -29.64
N TYR A 533 -19.24 -0.03 -28.69
CA TYR A 533 -18.40 0.47 -27.60
C TYR A 533 -16.91 0.38 -27.92
N SER A 534 -16.46 -0.58 -28.76
CA SER A 534 -15.09 -0.60 -29.29
C SER A 534 -14.81 0.60 -30.18
N ALA A 535 -15.75 0.98 -31.07
CA ALA A 535 -15.62 2.18 -31.86
C ALA A 535 -15.48 3.46 -31.01
N LYS A 536 -16.24 3.57 -29.90
CA LYS A 536 -16.08 4.67 -28.94
C LYS A 536 -14.73 4.65 -28.24
N LEU A 537 -14.20 3.47 -27.93
CA LEU A 537 -12.86 3.34 -27.36
C LEU A 537 -11.80 3.79 -28.36
N GLU A 538 -11.90 3.39 -29.63
CA GLU A 538 -10.97 3.84 -30.69
C GLU A 538 -10.97 5.37 -30.86
N GLU A 539 -12.15 6.00 -30.89
CA GLU A 539 -12.27 7.47 -30.93
C GLU A 539 -11.56 8.13 -29.76
N ARG A 540 -11.72 7.56 -28.55
CA ARG A 540 -11.10 8.05 -27.33
C ARG A 540 -9.58 7.85 -27.33
N ILE A 541 -9.10 6.67 -27.76
CA ILE A 541 -7.67 6.36 -27.91
C ILE A 541 -7.02 7.35 -28.89
N ASN A 542 -7.64 7.59 -30.05
CA ASN A 542 -7.13 8.52 -31.05
C ASN A 542 -7.06 9.95 -30.49
N ALA A 543 -8.09 10.41 -29.81
CA ALA A 543 -8.09 11.72 -29.15
C ALA A 543 -7.00 11.88 -28.06
N LEU A 544 -6.70 10.81 -27.32
CA LEU A 544 -5.61 10.81 -26.33
C LEU A 544 -4.24 10.77 -27.00
N LYS A 545 -4.06 9.97 -28.07
CA LYS A 545 -2.82 9.93 -28.86
C LYS A 545 -2.54 11.28 -29.51
N ASP A 546 -3.53 11.92 -30.09
CA ASP A 546 -3.41 13.26 -30.70
C ASP A 546 -2.98 14.30 -29.66
N LYS A 547 -3.58 14.25 -28.47
CA LYS A 547 -3.23 15.15 -27.38
C LYS A 547 -1.79 14.93 -26.86
N VAL A 548 -1.35 13.68 -26.73
CA VAL A 548 0.02 13.34 -26.34
C VAL A 548 1.02 13.76 -27.42
N VAL A 549 0.66 13.66 -28.70
CA VAL A 549 1.48 14.16 -29.81
C VAL A 549 1.58 15.69 -29.76
N GLU A 550 0.47 16.41 -29.50
CA GLU A 550 0.49 17.87 -29.30
C GLU A 550 1.37 18.26 -28.11
N GLU A 551 1.26 17.57 -26.99
CA GLU A 551 2.09 17.84 -25.79
C GLU A 551 3.57 17.51 -26.04
N ARG A 552 3.89 16.46 -26.81
CA ARG A 552 5.26 16.13 -27.22
C ARG A 552 5.82 17.10 -28.26
N GLU A 553 5.00 17.60 -29.19
CA GLU A 553 5.42 18.63 -30.15
C GLU A 553 5.69 19.98 -29.48
N THR A 554 5.20 20.20 -28.25
CA THR A 554 5.40 21.43 -27.48
C THR A 554 6.63 21.41 -26.57
N SER A 555 7.23 20.26 -26.28
CA SER A 555 8.43 20.18 -25.47
C SER A 555 9.69 20.41 -26.32
N ILE A 556 9.99 21.67 -26.55
CA ILE A 556 11.22 22.10 -27.25
C ILE A 556 12.19 22.66 -26.21
N THR A 557 13.33 22.00 -26.06
CA THR A 557 14.43 22.50 -25.26
C THR A 557 15.45 23.20 -26.16
N GLU A 558 15.75 24.45 -25.87
CA GLU A 558 16.81 25.20 -26.55
C GLU A 558 18.04 25.35 -25.63
N VAL A 559 19.21 24.91 -26.12
CA VAL A 559 20.47 24.98 -25.38
C VAL A 559 21.51 25.77 -26.16
N ALA A 560 22.19 26.72 -25.51
CA ALA A 560 23.23 27.49 -26.15
C ALA A 560 24.47 26.62 -26.48
N ILE A 561 25.02 26.82 -27.67
CA ILE A 561 26.22 26.12 -28.17
C ILE A 561 27.46 27.01 -28.04
N ASN A 562 28.52 26.48 -27.43
CA ASN A 562 29.86 27.10 -27.42
C ASN A 562 30.70 26.49 -28.55
N ARG A 563 31.02 27.25 -29.61
CA ARG A 563 31.81 26.76 -30.74
C ARG A 563 33.32 26.97 -30.52
N HIS A 564 34.05 25.91 -30.89
CA HIS A 564 35.52 25.94 -30.85
C HIS A 564 36.12 26.15 -32.27
N PRO A 565 37.34 26.68 -32.36
CA PRO A 565 38.04 26.91 -33.65
C PRO A 565 38.36 25.63 -34.43
N GLY A 566 37.87 24.52 -34.19
CA GLY A 566 38.03 23.24 -34.93
C GLY A 566 36.76 22.67 -35.46
N GLY A 567 35.62 23.41 -35.36
CA GLY A 567 34.32 22.97 -35.85
C GLY A 567 33.54 22.09 -34.87
N THR A 568 34.12 21.74 -33.73
CA THR A 568 33.40 21.08 -32.59
C THR A 568 32.66 22.13 -31.78
N PHE A 569 31.63 21.69 -31.05
CA PHE A 569 30.96 22.57 -30.11
C PHE A 569 30.63 21.83 -28.81
N GLU A 570 30.62 22.61 -27.73
CA GLU A 570 30.27 22.16 -26.40
C GLU A 570 28.88 22.67 -26.03
N ILE A 571 28.17 21.84 -25.28
CA ILE A 571 26.87 22.14 -24.69
C ILE A 571 26.96 21.98 -23.17
N PRO A 572 26.29 22.83 -22.40
CA PRO A 572 26.17 22.65 -20.97
C PRO A 572 25.26 21.46 -20.66
N CYS A 573 25.75 20.55 -19.83
CA CYS A 573 25.03 19.36 -19.36
C CYS A 573 25.13 19.26 -17.85
N THR A 574 24.20 18.55 -17.24
CA THR A 574 24.34 18.09 -15.85
C THR A 574 24.37 16.57 -15.84
N VAL A 575 25.39 15.99 -15.22
CA VAL A 575 25.59 14.54 -15.11
C VAL A 575 25.61 14.17 -13.64
N ASN A 576 24.61 13.39 -13.18
CA ASN A 576 24.41 13.06 -11.77
C ASN A 576 24.49 14.28 -10.84
N GLY A 577 23.95 15.43 -11.27
CA GLY A 577 23.99 16.69 -10.53
C GLY A 577 25.32 17.47 -10.65
N LEU A 578 26.30 16.99 -11.41
CA LEU A 578 27.56 17.70 -11.70
C LEU A 578 27.42 18.47 -13.01
N SER A 579 27.53 19.80 -12.98
CA SER A 579 27.49 20.64 -14.18
C SER A 579 28.80 20.51 -14.98
N LEU A 580 28.69 20.14 -16.23
CA LEU A 580 29.80 19.89 -17.16
C LEU A 580 29.52 20.59 -18.51
N ASN A 581 30.58 20.89 -19.24
CA ASN A 581 30.49 21.20 -20.66
C ASN A 581 30.96 19.98 -21.44
N MET A 582 30.10 19.42 -22.28
CA MET A 582 30.38 18.21 -23.04
C MET A 582 30.41 18.52 -24.53
N VAL A 583 31.39 17.93 -25.22
CA VAL A 583 31.46 18.02 -26.70
C VAL A 583 30.35 17.18 -27.29
N PHE A 584 29.54 17.79 -28.12
CA PHE A 584 28.55 17.12 -28.93
C PHE A 584 29.25 16.41 -30.10
N ASP A 585 29.28 15.07 -30.05
CA ASP A 585 30.02 14.25 -31.01
C ASP A 585 29.16 13.08 -31.54
N THR A 586 28.64 13.24 -32.76
CA THR A 586 27.90 12.18 -33.46
C THR A 586 28.77 11.02 -33.93
N GLY A 587 30.10 11.14 -33.84
CA GLY A 587 31.04 10.06 -34.13
C GLY A 587 31.40 9.18 -32.93
N ALA A 588 31.08 9.65 -31.73
CA ALA A 588 31.24 8.85 -30.51
C ALA A 588 30.02 7.94 -30.32
N SER A 589 30.26 6.69 -29.95
CA SER A 589 29.14 5.74 -29.66
C SER A 589 28.45 6.05 -28.36
N ASP A 590 29.20 6.40 -27.30
CA ASP A 590 28.70 6.50 -25.93
C ASP A 590 29.02 7.85 -25.28
N VAL A 591 28.44 8.07 -24.07
CA VAL A 591 28.92 9.15 -23.20
C VAL A 591 30.32 8.81 -22.71
N THR A 592 31.21 9.78 -22.81
CA THR A 592 32.58 9.62 -22.29
C THR A 592 32.86 10.68 -21.25
N ILE A 593 33.29 10.24 -20.05
CA ILE A 593 33.75 11.13 -18.99
C ILE A 593 35.16 10.75 -18.58
N SER A 594 35.95 11.72 -18.05
CA SER A 594 37.30 11.43 -17.59
C SER A 594 37.28 10.78 -16.19
N SER A 595 38.43 10.19 -15.84
CA SER A 595 38.61 9.65 -14.49
C SER A 595 38.60 10.73 -13.40
N VAL A 596 38.75 12.01 -13.75
CA VAL A 596 38.68 13.14 -12.79
C VAL A 596 37.22 13.36 -12.34
N GLU A 597 36.28 13.48 -13.31
CA GLU A 597 34.86 13.67 -13.04
C GLU A 597 34.27 12.43 -12.36
N ALA A 598 34.59 11.22 -12.83
CA ALA A 598 34.15 10.00 -12.21
C ALA A 598 34.57 9.87 -10.73
N ASN A 599 35.84 10.17 -10.43
CA ASN A 599 36.36 10.18 -9.06
C ASN A 599 35.76 11.29 -8.21
N PHE A 600 35.46 12.45 -8.79
CA PHE A 600 34.75 13.52 -8.09
C PHE A 600 33.36 13.08 -7.68
N MET A 601 32.60 12.50 -8.61
CA MET A 601 31.25 11.97 -8.36
C MET A 601 31.24 10.84 -7.31
N LEU A 602 32.24 9.93 -7.35
CA LEU A 602 32.39 8.87 -6.33
C LEU A 602 32.66 9.46 -4.94
N LYS A 603 33.53 10.47 -4.82
CA LYS A 603 33.84 11.10 -3.54
C LYS A 603 32.68 11.89 -2.95
N ASN A 604 31.82 12.44 -3.79
CA ASN A 604 30.64 13.23 -3.37
C ASN A 604 29.34 12.41 -3.30
N GLY A 605 29.40 11.07 -3.46
CA GLY A 605 28.23 10.20 -3.38
C GLY A 605 27.27 10.27 -4.56
N GLN A 606 27.66 10.96 -5.65
CA GLN A 606 26.90 11.06 -6.90
C GLN A 606 27.05 9.82 -7.79
N LEU A 607 28.08 9.00 -7.54
CA LEU A 607 28.30 7.65 -8.05
C LEU A 607 28.65 6.73 -6.87
N SER A 608 28.35 5.44 -7.02
CA SER A 608 28.69 4.39 -6.06
C SER A 608 29.40 3.23 -6.73
N SER A 609 29.93 2.29 -5.96
CA SER A 609 30.55 1.07 -6.50
C SER A 609 29.53 0.18 -7.23
N LYS A 610 28.23 0.32 -6.94
CA LYS A 610 27.15 -0.40 -7.61
C LYS A 610 26.92 0.07 -9.04
N ASP A 611 27.28 1.34 -9.33
CA ASP A 611 27.11 1.95 -10.65
C ASP A 611 28.23 1.54 -11.61
N ILE A 612 29.22 0.75 -11.17
CA ILE A 612 30.34 0.26 -11.98
C ILE A 612 29.99 -1.10 -12.59
N LYS A 613 29.78 -1.13 -13.90
CA LYS A 613 29.39 -2.36 -14.64
C LYS A 613 30.59 -3.26 -15.01
N GLY A 614 31.78 -2.68 -15.19
CA GLY A 614 32.94 -3.46 -15.59
C GLY A 614 33.93 -2.69 -16.47
N LYS A 615 34.67 -3.42 -17.32
CA LYS A 615 35.64 -2.84 -18.23
C LYS A 615 35.24 -3.09 -19.68
N ASN A 616 35.49 -2.13 -20.54
CA ASN A 616 35.29 -2.23 -21.98
C ASN A 616 36.49 -1.64 -22.72
N HIS A 617 36.64 -1.97 -24.01
CA HIS A 617 37.64 -1.40 -24.88
C HIS A 617 36.99 -0.40 -25.84
N TYR A 618 37.56 0.77 -25.94
CA TYR A 618 37.13 1.79 -26.89
C TYR A 618 38.27 2.14 -27.83
N MET A 619 37.94 2.49 -29.06
CA MET A 619 38.87 2.92 -30.08
C MET A 619 38.81 4.42 -30.27
N THR A 620 39.97 5.09 -30.23
CA THR A 620 40.07 6.52 -30.50
C THR A 620 40.00 6.81 -32.00
N ALA A 621 39.75 8.05 -32.38
CA ALA A 621 39.74 8.49 -33.78
C ALA A 621 41.11 8.23 -34.48
N SER A 622 42.20 8.07 -33.73
CA SER A 622 43.51 7.69 -34.25
C SER A 622 43.67 6.20 -34.50
N GLY A 623 42.67 5.34 -34.13
CA GLY A 623 42.70 3.91 -34.26
C GLY A 623 43.32 3.17 -33.08
N ASP A 624 43.72 3.86 -32.02
CA ASP A 624 44.31 3.26 -30.82
C ASP A 624 43.21 2.65 -29.94
N ILE A 625 43.44 1.43 -29.45
CA ILE A 625 42.47 0.76 -28.54
C ILE A 625 42.92 0.97 -27.09
N HIS A 626 42.00 1.47 -26.29
CA HIS A 626 42.19 1.71 -24.86
C HIS A 626 41.17 0.96 -24.02
N GLU A 627 41.57 0.58 -22.79
CA GLU A 627 40.67 0.03 -21.80
C GLU A 627 40.05 1.15 -20.97
N GLY A 628 38.72 1.18 -20.88
CA GLY A 628 37.93 2.06 -20.03
C GLY A 628 37.06 1.31 -19.03
N THR A 629 36.54 2.01 -18.06
CA THR A 629 35.57 1.47 -17.11
C THR A 629 34.17 1.90 -17.55
N VAL A 630 33.24 0.97 -17.66
CA VAL A 630 31.84 1.26 -17.93
C VAL A 630 31.12 1.51 -16.61
N ILE A 631 30.39 2.63 -16.56
CA ILE A 631 29.56 3.01 -15.42
C ILE A 631 28.15 3.34 -15.91
N THR A 632 27.16 3.27 -15.02
CA THR A 632 25.83 3.81 -15.26
C THR A 632 25.72 5.19 -14.60
N LEU A 633 25.40 6.19 -15.40
CA LEU A 633 25.04 7.53 -14.94
C LEU A 633 23.54 7.54 -14.62
N LYS A 634 23.18 7.91 -13.39
CA LYS A 634 21.78 7.96 -12.96
C LYS A 634 20.98 8.98 -13.75
N GLU A 635 21.60 10.10 -14.09
CA GLU A 635 20.95 11.20 -14.79
C GLU A 635 21.94 11.91 -15.72
N VAL A 636 21.51 12.18 -16.94
CA VAL A 636 22.17 13.10 -17.88
C VAL A 636 21.12 14.12 -18.35
N LYS A 637 21.35 15.40 -18.04
CA LYS A 637 20.42 16.50 -18.35
C LYS A 637 21.04 17.49 -19.31
N VAL A 638 20.31 17.84 -20.37
CA VAL A 638 20.67 18.86 -21.38
C VAL A 638 19.51 19.85 -21.51
N GLY A 639 19.66 21.05 -20.94
CA GLY A 639 18.54 21.98 -20.78
C GLY A 639 17.45 21.36 -19.89
N ASP A 640 16.22 21.22 -20.41
CA ASP A 640 15.10 20.58 -19.73
C ASP A 640 14.96 19.09 -20.07
N ALA A 641 15.65 18.61 -21.12
CA ALA A 641 15.66 17.21 -21.51
C ALA A 641 16.53 16.38 -20.56
N ILE A 642 15.97 15.29 -20.04
CA ILE A 642 16.59 14.43 -19.03
C ILE A 642 16.56 12.98 -19.49
N LEU A 643 17.70 12.30 -19.35
CA LEU A 643 17.83 10.84 -19.54
C LEU A 643 18.31 10.20 -18.24
N HIS A 644 17.77 9.03 -17.93
CA HIS A 644 18.14 8.23 -16.77
C HIS A 644 18.85 6.94 -17.19
N ASN A 645 19.69 6.42 -16.26
CA ASN A 645 20.40 5.15 -16.41
C ASN A 645 21.21 5.05 -17.71
N VAL A 646 22.02 6.06 -17.96
CA VAL A 646 22.81 6.19 -19.17
C VAL A 646 24.17 5.51 -18.99
N ASP A 647 24.52 4.55 -19.82
CA ASP A 647 25.86 3.96 -19.81
C ASP A 647 26.90 4.93 -20.32
N ALA A 648 28.02 5.01 -19.60
CA ALA A 648 29.12 5.89 -19.94
C ALA A 648 30.47 5.18 -19.78
N SER A 649 31.43 5.54 -20.62
CA SER A 649 32.80 5.08 -20.55
C SER A 649 33.69 6.05 -19.80
N VAL A 650 34.36 5.60 -18.75
CA VAL A 650 35.34 6.39 -18.00
C VAL A 650 36.71 6.15 -18.61
N VAL A 651 37.29 7.22 -19.17
CA VAL A 651 38.63 7.14 -19.79
C VAL A 651 39.72 7.59 -18.85
N LYS A 652 40.87 6.94 -18.91
CA LYS A 652 42.04 7.26 -18.03
C LYS A 652 42.74 8.57 -18.38
N ASN A 653 42.58 9.04 -19.61
CA ASN A 653 43.23 10.28 -20.04
C ASN A 653 42.47 11.49 -19.45
N GLN A 654 43.15 12.19 -18.53
CA GLN A 654 42.62 13.39 -17.86
C GLN A 654 42.39 14.61 -18.78
N LYS A 655 42.92 14.58 -19.99
CA LYS A 655 42.77 15.61 -21.01
C LYS A 655 41.82 15.20 -22.14
N ALA A 656 41.21 14.01 -22.03
CA ALA A 656 40.23 13.60 -23.02
C ALA A 656 38.97 14.50 -22.94
N PRO A 657 38.41 14.93 -24.08
CA PRO A 657 37.19 15.69 -24.07
C PRO A 657 36.07 14.85 -23.48
N LEU A 658 35.17 15.49 -22.73
CA LEU A 658 33.91 14.87 -22.28
C LEU A 658 33.00 14.83 -23.50
N LEU A 659 32.54 13.63 -23.89
CA LEU A 659 31.74 13.43 -25.10
C LEU A 659 30.31 13.05 -24.78
N LEU A 660 29.37 13.65 -25.47
CA LEU A 660 27.98 13.22 -25.53
C LEU A 660 27.77 12.52 -26.89
N GLY A 661 27.75 11.19 -26.87
CA GLY A 661 27.78 10.36 -28.06
C GLY A 661 26.40 10.06 -28.65
N GLN A 662 26.39 9.40 -29.82
CA GLN A 662 25.19 9.16 -30.62
C GLN A 662 24.12 8.34 -29.88
N SER A 663 24.52 7.32 -29.12
CA SER A 663 23.56 6.46 -28.37
C SER A 663 22.70 7.22 -27.37
N VAL A 664 23.20 8.35 -26.88
CA VAL A 664 22.50 9.21 -25.93
C VAL A 664 21.73 10.30 -26.67
N LEU A 665 22.32 10.83 -27.76
CA LEU A 665 21.64 11.84 -28.57
C LEU A 665 20.35 11.33 -29.19
N GLU A 666 20.34 10.09 -29.66
CA GLU A 666 19.15 9.43 -30.19
C GLU A 666 18.03 9.30 -29.15
N LYS A 667 18.40 9.10 -27.88
CA LYS A 667 17.42 8.99 -26.78
C LYS A 667 16.80 10.32 -26.37
N PHE A 668 17.44 11.44 -26.68
CA PHE A 668 16.86 12.77 -26.46
C PHE A 668 15.79 13.17 -27.48
N GLY A 669 15.59 12.40 -28.53
CA GLY A 669 14.61 12.68 -29.58
C GLY A 669 15.22 13.39 -30.81
N THR A 670 14.43 14.26 -31.46
CA THR A 670 14.92 14.96 -32.67
C THR A 670 15.77 16.15 -32.29
N ILE A 671 17.05 16.12 -32.72
CA ILE A 671 18.00 17.19 -32.44
C ILE A 671 18.25 18.01 -33.71
N THR A 672 18.09 19.33 -33.62
CA THR A 672 18.39 20.28 -34.68
C THR A 672 19.43 21.27 -34.21
N ILE A 673 20.47 21.50 -35.01
CA ILE A 673 21.51 22.50 -34.73
C ILE A 673 21.15 23.79 -35.53
N ASP A 674 20.77 24.85 -34.81
CA ASP A 674 20.61 26.19 -35.38
C ASP A 674 21.97 26.88 -35.41
N ASN A 675 22.58 26.82 -36.57
CA ASN A 675 23.87 27.42 -36.83
C ASN A 675 23.87 28.96 -36.83
N ILE A 676 22.70 29.57 -37.06
CA ILE A 676 22.56 31.02 -37.11
C ILE A 676 22.52 31.61 -35.72
N ASN A 677 21.76 31.01 -34.81
CA ASN A 677 21.54 31.49 -33.46
C ASN A 677 22.45 30.80 -32.42
N ASN A 678 23.34 29.88 -32.84
CA ASN A 678 24.20 29.07 -31.97
C ASN A 678 23.41 28.36 -30.90
N LYS A 679 22.40 27.62 -31.29
CA LYS A 679 21.53 26.85 -30.39
C LYS A 679 21.41 25.40 -30.84
N LEU A 680 21.32 24.49 -29.86
CA LEU A 680 20.84 23.14 -30.03
C LEU A 680 19.35 23.14 -29.66
N ILE A 681 18.51 22.64 -30.56
CA ILE A 681 17.08 22.51 -30.37
C ILE A 681 16.78 21.02 -30.24
N ILE A 682 16.28 20.61 -29.12
CA ILE A 682 15.89 19.24 -28.82
C ILE A 682 14.35 19.19 -28.77
N LYS A 683 13.74 18.36 -29.61
CA LYS A 683 12.33 18.03 -29.52
C LYS A 683 12.20 16.67 -28.87
N HIS A 684 11.67 16.63 -27.64
CA HIS A 684 11.60 15.43 -26.80
C HIS A 684 10.22 15.20 -26.21
#